data_0073e77dbca647c07f575bd5e6b9a8be
#
_entry.id   0073e77dbca647c07f575bd5e6b9a8be
#
_cell.length_a   1.000
_cell.length_b   1.000
_cell.length_c   1.000
_cell.angle_alpha   90.00
_cell.angle_beta   90.00
_cell.angle_gamma   90.00
#
_symmetry.space_group_name_H-M   'P 1'
#
loop_
_entity.id
_entity.type
_entity.pdbx_description
1 polymer ?
#
loop_
_entity_poly.entity_id
_entity_poly.type
_entity_poly.pdbx_seq_one_letter_code
_entity_poly.pdbx_strand_id
1 'polypeptide(L)'
;MENINNSREHMLITSLPKQNELMLKKSPIAKFVASVLFILGGISTNVNADIAPTHEGVVNDKYVKLISSQKAENAVLNAEGPLTLTENAEAFNTLVDSDYMVPIFSLNDESQANTTIISKGTMWVTDNATASKTFVGLTEEENNQQPVSPETTIKMAIFKTGKAKDTTVGMHGRFYIADSGTAEKTYIRKGGELIIGSFYGGTPILSDTTIEGTFELRNDVTLNGSTTFLPGSVLKGNNYDITNDGDMIFKGVGGKIEVYSYMDGSGSLTIDSPGKTLTLQGDQYIYQGQTNIQAGTLKILETDFSSSPIIGKADAELVLSNSTVNTKANGVRMTIDGQSKWYIAGDSSVAALNISENSQIHLNHDQAGNKLTINGDYHSDGGTLIFYSKLEGDDSETDRMLIEGNTSGYTKVIINNLGGEGAQTDLGILLIEVKGQSDGNFKQDGRNVAGAYEYFLRRGSEDNRNKNWYMISDAAIVDKKPMTGKKIEEAIPNVGNEEDKANKPNVNPPTTGKYPDRIVYELLTATLSEILEQKEKEKSASANASQKTAPTTEIENEPKNISVDKSPEVTKDIPPKDINAMAAPTKPEVEIQRSKNAPQKTYKPVYRPENGSYIANLSMARNLFTTDLDNRSGNYKYKDAATGEWRTSSMWIQTQGGIKQFGKTVDQLNIKGKYYSIQLGGDVAKWDIGTQGSGRIGMLAGMGKATNHSKSNITGYYSNGSVNGYNFGVYATWLTDQQNKTGLYIDTLAQYSWFNNAVNGQELAEEKYKSSGFTSSIESGYTFNIGSTEQLSYFIQPNAKITWVGLNAQTHTATNKDIINYTNRGQLITRIGAKTYLQTTNNSEQQFMPFIAVNWLHQNHNTGTQLSGQGVENGSKNSAEFKIGVESKIDQRLHAWANINHQIGNYNTNDTNALVGIKYAF
;
A
#
# COMPACT_ATOMS: atom_id res chain seq x y z
N MET A 1 -27.69 18.94 38.08
CA MET A 1 -26.49 19.22 37.29
C MET A 1 -25.41 19.77 38.22
N GLU A 2 -25.05 19.05 39.19
CA GLU A 2 -23.96 19.29 40.12
C GLU A 2 -23.63 17.95 40.70
N ASN A 3 -22.71 17.20 40.07
CA ASN A 3 -22.09 16.00 40.66
C ASN A 3 -21.26 15.19 39.63
N ILE A 4 -20.53 15.85 38.75
CA ILE A 4 -19.60 15.15 37.80
C ILE A 4 -18.17 15.75 37.82
N ASN A 5 -17.89 16.76 38.64
CA ASN A 5 -16.57 17.39 38.64
C ASN A 5 -15.59 17.00 39.77
N ASN A 6 -15.98 16.02 40.64
CA ASN A 6 -15.06 15.60 41.74
C ASN A 6 -14.40 14.25 41.54
N SER A 7 -14.50 13.61 40.36
CA SER A 7 -13.89 12.30 40.11
C SER A 7 -12.66 12.31 39.17
N ARG A 8 -12.20 13.47 38.72
CA ARG A 8 -11.06 13.57 37.79
C ARG A 8 -9.73 13.98 38.41
N GLU A 9 -9.73 14.55 39.61
CA GLU A 9 -8.47 14.92 40.27
C GLU A 9 -7.86 13.82 41.16
N HIS A 10 -8.60 12.78 41.49
CA HIS A 10 -8.05 11.65 42.26
C HIS A 10 -7.51 10.46 41.44
N MET A 11 -7.59 10.51 40.11
CA MET A 11 -7.18 9.40 39.25
C MET A 11 -5.82 9.61 38.55
N LEU A 12 -5.14 10.73 38.79
CA LEU A 12 -3.83 11.05 38.19
C LEU A 12 -2.62 10.82 39.10
N ILE A 13 -2.85 10.37 40.35
CA ILE A 13 -1.77 10.10 41.32
C ILE A 13 -1.53 8.59 41.55
N THR A 14 -2.33 7.67 40.99
CA THR A 14 -2.24 6.25 41.27
C THR A 14 -1.68 5.36 40.15
N SER A 15 -1.04 5.90 39.11
CA SER A 15 -0.47 5.09 38.04
C SER A 15 0.98 5.42 37.69
N LEU A 16 1.83 5.66 38.69
CA LEU A 16 3.27 5.45 38.52
C LEU A 16 3.57 3.95 38.69
N PRO A 17 4.26 3.31 37.75
CA PRO A 17 4.56 1.89 37.90
C PRO A 17 5.41 1.67 39.15
N LYS A 18 5.01 0.71 39.99
CA LYS A 18 5.73 0.26 41.18
C LYS A 18 7.19 -0.12 40.92
N GLN A 19 7.66 -0.21 39.69
CA GLN A 19 9.05 -0.50 39.31
C GLN A 19 9.98 0.70 39.50
N ASN A 20 9.53 1.94 39.26
CA ASN A 20 10.42 3.12 39.44
C ASN A 20 10.65 3.45 40.92
N GLU A 21 9.67 3.21 41.77
CA GLU A 21 9.86 3.35 43.23
C GLU A 21 10.85 2.30 43.82
N LEU A 22 10.95 1.11 43.20
CA LEU A 22 11.85 0.07 43.61
C LEU A 22 13.31 0.32 43.17
N MET A 23 13.50 0.98 42.00
CA MET A 23 14.83 1.36 41.49
C MET A 23 15.44 2.52 42.30
N LEU A 24 14.65 3.53 42.63
CA LEU A 24 15.06 4.63 43.46
C LEU A 24 15.46 4.17 44.90
N LYS A 25 14.76 3.14 45.41
CA LYS A 25 15.12 2.56 46.72
C LYS A 25 16.36 1.68 46.76
N LYS A 26 16.87 1.27 45.57
CA LYS A 26 18.04 0.38 45.46
C LYS A 26 19.35 1.09 45.07
N SER A 27 19.29 2.32 44.60
CA SER A 27 20.50 3.07 44.23
C SER A 27 21.14 3.70 45.49
N PRO A 28 22.41 3.46 45.74
CA PRO A 28 23.15 4.13 46.85
C PRO A 28 23.11 5.66 46.71
N ILE A 29 23.09 6.16 45.51
CA ILE A 29 23.02 7.61 45.16
C ILE A 29 21.67 8.21 45.55
N ALA A 30 20.54 7.55 45.28
CA ALA A 30 19.23 8.05 45.66
C ALA A 30 19.02 8.16 47.17
N LYS A 31 19.55 7.21 47.96
CA LYS A 31 19.55 7.26 49.43
C LYS A 31 20.45 8.38 49.97
N PHE A 32 21.57 8.64 49.30
CA PHE A 32 22.52 9.68 49.68
C PHE A 32 21.92 11.09 49.42
N VAL A 33 21.34 11.30 48.23
CA VAL A 33 20.72 12.59 47.90
C VAL A 33 19.49 12.88 48.74
N ALA A 34 18.64 11.88 49.02
CA ALA A 34 17.51 12.08 49.92
C ALA A 34 17.96 12.40 51.38
N SER A 35 19.03 11.85 51.83
CA SER A 35 19.57 12.15 53.17
C SER A 35 20.16 13.57 53.26
N VAL A 36 20.81 14.03 52.18
CA VAL A 36 21.39 15.40 52.13
C VAL A 36 20.29 16.47 51.98
N LEU A 37 19.26 16.22 51.22
CA LEU A 37 18.09 17.11 51.13
C LEU A 37 17.33 17.25 52.46
N PHE A 38 17.28 16.20 53.28
CA PHE A 38 16.65 16.27 54.60
C PHE A 38 17.49 17.08 55.62
N ILE A 39 18.82 17.14 55.44
CA ILE A 39 19.73 17.94 56.29
C ILE A 39 19.70 19.41 55.91
N LEU A 40 19.49 19.71 54.59
CA LEU A 40 19.44 21.12 54.10
C LEU A 40 18.11 21.82 54.42
N GLY A 41 17.02 21.07 54.69
CA GLY A 41 15.71 21.64 55.04
C GLY A 41 15.57 22.06 56.51
N GLY A 42 16.55 21.84 57.41
CA GLY A 42 16.38 21.95 58.85
C GLY A 42 17.26 22.96 59.57
N ILE A 43 18.16 23.67 58.91
CA ILE A 43 19.07 24.61 59.65
C ILE A 43 19.16 25.92 58.88
N SER A 44 18.22 26.82 59.07
CA SER A 44 18.42 28.25 58.85
C SER A 44 18.83 28.88 60.19
N THR A 45 20.04 28.78 60.54
CA THR A 45 20.62 29.71 61.51
C THR A 45 21.51 30.64 60.76
N ASN A 46 21.05 31.88 60.57
CA ASN A 46 21.89 32.99 60.12
C ASN A 46 23.04 33.15 61.07
N VAL A 47 24.21 32.66 60.70
CA VAL A 47 25.46 33.17 61.29
C VAL A 47 26.09 34.08 60.24
N ASN A 48 25.73 35.38 60.31
CA ASN A 48 26.52 36.44 59.68
C ASN A 48 27.90 36.44 60.34
N ALA A 49 28.84 35.68 59.78
CA ALA A 49 30.25 35.96 60.04
C ALA A 49 30.63 37.11 59.07
N ASP A 50 31.08 38.21 59.56
CA ASP A 50 31.77 39.24 58.79
C ASP A 50 33.02 38.62 58.17
N ILE A 51 32.91 38.03 57.02
CA ILE A 51 33.99 37.47 56.22
C ILE A 51 34.53 38.63 55.37
N ALA A 52 35.84 38.78 55.37
CA ALA A 52 36.56 39.71 54.49
C ALA A 52 36.04 39.52 53.05
N PRO A 53 36.02 40.57 52.20
CA PRO A 53 35.45 40.50 50.83
C PRO A 53 36.15 39.46 49.93
N THR A 54 37.31 38.95 50.37
CA THR A 54 38.06 37.86 49.67
C THR A 54 38.50 36.81 50.66
N HIS A 55 38.23 35.55 50.38
CA HIS A 55 38.71 34.41 51.19
C HIS A 55 39.88 33.72 50.45
N GLU A 56 41.05 33.68 51.08
CA GLU A 56 42.24 32.97 50.56
C GLU A 56 42.67 31.87 51.52
N GLY A 57 43.18 30.73 50.95
CA GLY A 57 43.78 29.65 51.68
C GLY A 57 42.85 28.50 52.07
N VAL A 58 43.25 27.71 53.08
CA VAL A 58 42.59 26.44 53.46
C VAL A 58 41.28 26.71 54.21
N VAL A 59 40.18 26.13 53.76
CA VAL A 59 38.88 26.17 54.44
C VAL A 59 38.81 24.89 55.32
N ASN A 60 39.10 25.07 56.61
CA ASN A 60 39.11 24.00 57.61
C ASN A 60 37.99 24.23 58.64
N ASP A 61 37.30 23.16 59.00
CA ASP A 61 36.44 22.98 60.16
C ASP A 61 35.21 23.94 60.30
N LYS A 62 34.90 24.79 59.30
CA LYS A 62 33.70 25.64 59.34
C LYS A 62 33.00 25.77 58.02
N TYR A 63 31.67 25.79 58.06
CA TYR A 63 30.83 26.13 56.93
C TYR A 63 31.09 27.60 56.51
N VAL A 64 31.51 27.80 55.25
CA VAL A 64 31.74 29.12 54.68
C VAL A 64 30.71 29.39 53.62
N LYS A 65 29.92 30.45 53.75
CA LYS A 65 28.97 30.90 52.73
C LYS A 65 29.39 32.28 52.22
N LEU A 66 29.64 32.41 50.93
CA LEU A 66 29.88 33.66 50.23
C LEU A 66 28.58 34.13 49.51
N ILE A 67 28.29 35.41 49.62
CA ILE A 67 27.10 36.05 49.07
C ILE A 67 27.49 37.36 48.36
N SER A 68 26.61 37.81 47.43
CA SER A 68 26.61 39.14 46.86
C SER A 68 27.98 39.73 46.51
N SER A 69 28.63 39.23 45.47
CA SER A 69 29.94 39.66 44.96
C SER A 69 31.17 39.38 45.84
N GLN A 70 31.04 38.57 46.86
CA GLN A 70 32.20 38.09 47.65
C GLN A 70 32.99 37.08 46.80
N LYS A 71 34.34 36.96 47.11
CA LYS A 71 35.23 36.12 46.31
C LYS A 71 36.01 35.17 47.22
N ALA A 72 36.28 33.95 46.68
CA ALA A 72 37.27 33.04 47.19
C ALA A 72 38.39 32.92 46.15
N GLU A 73 39.62 33.04 46.55
CA GLU A 73 40.80 32.90 45.71
C GLU A 73 41.78 31.87 46.32
N ASN A 74 42.30 30.98 45.45
CA ASN A 74 43.30 29.95 45.93
C ASN A 74 42.79 29.08 47.10
N ALA A 75 41.49 28.79 47.14
CA ALA A 75 40.87 28.03 48.23
C ALA A 75 41.21 26.54 48.15
N VAL A 76 41.57 25.91 49.27
CA VAL A 76 41.79 24.48 49.39
C VAL A 76 40.78 23.91 50.38
N LEU A 77 39.93 23.03 49.87
CA LEU A 77 38.82 22.40 50.58
C LEU A 77 39.22 20.94 50.89
N ASN A 78 39.80 20.70 52.06
CA ASN A 78 40.34 19.38 52.46
C ASN A 78 39.81 18.84 53.80
N ALA A 79 38.83 19.51 54.39
CA ALA A 79 38.24 19.17 55.69
C ALA A 79 36.71 19.12 55.62
N GLU A 80 36.03 18.96 56.77
CA GLU A 80 34.56 18.85 56.89
C GLU A 80 33.80 20.16 56.56
N GLY A 81 34.50 21.27 56.36
CA GLY A 81 33.90 22.60 56.15
C GLY A 81 33.50 22.82 54.68
N PRO A 82 32.21 22.82 54.29
CA PRO A 82 31.80 23.12 52.93
C PRO A 82 31.88 24.62 52.59
N LEU A 83 32.34 24.93 51.39
CA LEU A 83 32.22 26.27 50.78
C LEU A 83 30.99 26.36 49.94
N THR A 84 30.11 27.32 50.20
CA THR A 84 28.92 27.57 49.42
C THR A 84 28.93 28.97 48.85
N LEU A 85 28.77 29.10 47.54
CA LEU A 85 28.60 30.36 46.82
C LEU A 85 27.15 30.57 46.42
N THR A 86 26.65 31.79 46.56
CA THR A 86 25.30 32.15 46.20
C THR A 86 25.23 33.63 45.81
N GLU A 87 24.19 34.10 45.17
CA GLU A 87 23.96 35.51 44.87
C GLU A 87 25.13 36.21 44.13
N ASN A 88 25.58 35.61 42.98
CA ASN A 88 26.70 36.14 42.19
C ASN A 88 28.08 36.15 42.90
N ALA A 89 28.31 35.36 43.95
CA ALA A 89 29.65 35.17 44.55
C ALA A 89 30.57 34.41 43.57
N GLU A 90 31.87 34.67 43.66
CA GLU A 90 32.86 34.11 42.73
C GLU A 90 33.94 33.29 43.48
N ALA A 91 34.45 32.22 42.83
CA ALA A 91 35.60 31.47 43.29
C ALA A 91 36.62 31.31 42.15
N PHE A 92 37.91 31.41 42.50
CA PHE A 92 39.01 31.26 41.56
C PHE A 92 40.08 30.33 42.12
N ASN A 93 40.65 29.44 41.25
CA ASN A 93 41.74 28.57 41.59
C ASN A 93 41.43 27.67 42.84
N THR A 94 40.29 26.99 42.83
CA THR A 94 39.80 26.18 43.95
C THR A 94 40.27 24.72 43.81
N LEU A 95 40.87 24.16 44.87
CA LEU A 95 41.16 22.76 44.99
C LEU A 95 40.18 22.08 45.96
N VAL A 96 39.46 21.07 45.46
CA VAL A 96 38.62 20.20 46.30
C VAL A 96 39.30 18.84 46.46
N ASP A 97 39.79 18.56 47.66
CA ASP A 97 40.54 17.35 47.99
C ASP A 97 40.09 16.82 49.39
N SER A 98 38.84 16.38 49.47
CA SER A 98 38.25 15.95 50.75
C SER A 98 37.68 14.55 50.66
N ASP A 99 37.91 13.72 51.65
CA ASP A 99 37.38 12.36 51.75
C ASP A 99 35.90 12.32 52.20
N TYR A 100 35.26 13.45 52.44
CA TYR A 100 33.87 13.54 52.84
C TYR A 100 32.90 13.33 51.66
N MET A 101 31.83 12.58 51.91
CA MET A 101 30.84 12.22 50.92
C MET A 101 29.77 13.31 50.67
N VAL A 102 29.75 14.37 51.45
CA VAL A 102 28.84 15.51 51.28
C VAL A 102 29.41 16.50 50.25
N PRO A 103 28.60 17.35 49.62
CA PRO A 103 29.12 18.39 48.75
C PRO A 103 29.96 19.37 49.55
N ILE A 104 31.24 19.40 49.28
CA ILE A 104 32.21 20.26 49.91
C ILE A 104 32.25 21.63 49.20
N PHE A 105 31.92 21.68 47.92
CA PHE A 105 31.84 22.90 47.16
C PHE A 105 30.45 23.00 46.49
N SER A 106 29.71 24.05 46.79
CA SER A 106 28.38 24.26 46.24
C SER A 106 28.23 25.65 45.61
N LEU A 107 27.70 25.67 44.37
CA LEU A 107 27.38 26.90 43.66
C LEU A 107 25.86 26.97 43.40
N ASN A 108 25.26 28.09 43.80
CA ASN A 108 23.83 28.36 43.66
C ASN A 108 23.63 29.80 43.22
N ASP A 109 22.40 30.15 42.74
CA ASP A 109 21.95 31.52 42.54
C ASP A 109 22.90 32.36 41.69
N GLU A 110 23.19 31.99 40.46
CA GLU A 110 24.06 32.69 39.52
C GLU A 110 25.54 32.87 39.94
N SER A 111 25.97 32.19 41.01
CA SER A 111 27.37 32.20 41.44
C SER A 111 28.29 31.54 40.41
N GLN A 112 29.60 31.88 40.48
CA GLN A 112 30.57 31.42 39.51
C GLN A 112 31.79 30.78 40.15
N ALA A 113 32.28 29.69 39.59
CA ALA A 113 33.61 29.15 39.92
C ALA A 113 34.44 29.08 38.63
N ASN A 114 35.71 29.53 38.73
CA ASN A 114 36.64 29.50 37.63
C ASN A 114 37.96 28.84 38.04
N THR A 115 38.40 27.88 37.23
CA THR A 115 39.61 27.07 37.52
C THR A 115 39.44 26.25 38.80
N THR A 116 38.66 25.20 38.74
CA THR A 116 38.46 24.27 39.88
C THR A 116 39.12 22.90 39.59
N ILE A 117 39.83 22.36 40.55
CA ILE A 117 40.34 20.98 40.48
C ILE A 117 39.64 20.18 41.59
N ILE A 118 39.02 19.07 41.20
CA ILE A 118 38.35 18.14 42.11
C ILE A 118 39.11 16.81 42.06
N SER A 119 40.04 16.57 43.00
CA SER A 119 40.79 15.33 43.10
C SER A 119 40.10 14.31 44.00
N LYS A 120 39.41 14.80 45.03
CA LYS A 120 38.53 14.02 45.92
C LYS A 120 37.35 14.89 46.37
N GLY A 121 36.25 14.25 46.77
CA GLY A 121 35.03 14.95 47.22
C GLY A 121 34.09 15.33 46.12
N THR A 122 33.13 16.21 46.42
CA THR A 122 32.01 16.49 45.54
C THR A 122 31.75 17.97 45.40
N MET A 123 31.57 18.43 44.17
CA MET A 123 31.09 19.76 43.80
C MET A 123 29.66 19.71 43.25
N TRP A 124 28.83 20.65 43.69
CA TRP A 124 27.47 20.81 43.19
C TRP A 124 27.30 22.18 42.51
N VAL A 125 26.59 22.21 41.39
CA VAL A 125 26.26 23.40 40.60
C VAL A 125 24.77 23.40 40.29
N THR A 126 24.05 24.41 40.74
CA THR A 126 22.59 24.46 40.60
C THR A 126 22.10 25.90 40.39
N ASP A 127 20.80 26.10 40.12
CA ASP A 127 20.13 27.40 40.17
C ASP A 127 20.84 28.50 39.37
N ASN A 128 21.13 28.27 38.09
CA ASN A 128 21.83 29.16 37.14
C ASN A 128 23.32 29.43 37.44
N ALA A 129 23.88 28.80 38.47
CA ALA A 129 25.32 28.95 38.77
C ALA A 129 26.17 28.31 37.65
N THR A 130 27.41 28.79 37.51
CA THR A 130 28.31 28.37 36.45
C THR A 130 29.66 27.91 36.99
N ALA A 131 30.09 26.69 36.66
CA ALA A 131 31.45 26.22 36.85
C ALA A 131 32.22 26.26 35.53
N SER A 132 33.38 26.88 35.50
CA SER A 132 34.21 27.01 34.29
C SER A 132 35.63 26.49 34.53
N LYS A 133 36.26 25.89 33.49
CA LYS A 133 37.60 25.32 33.53
C LYS A 133 37.81 24.38 34.69
N THR A 134 36.89 23.42 34.82
CA THR A 134 36.91 22.44 35.92
C THR A 134 37.58 21.16 35.48
N PHE A 135 38.52 20.67 36.30
CA PHE A 135 39.10 19.32 36.17
C PHE A 135 38.53 18.43 37.27
N VAL A 136 37.99 17.28 36.88
CA VAL A 136 37.29 16.32 37.76
C VAL A 136 38.00 14.98 37.71
N GLY A 137 38.54 14.46 38.78
CA GLY A 137 39.26 13.20 38.86
C GLY A 137 40.76 13.34 38.94
N LEU A 138 41.52 12.32 38.51
CA LEU A 138 42.95 12.29 38.50
C LEU A 138 43.53 12.32 37.11
N THR A 139 44.74 12.84 36.96
CA THR A 139 45.54 12.66 35.76
C THR A 139 46.05 11.20 35.70
N GLU A 140 46.51 10.73 34.54
CA GLU A 140 47.09 9.38 34.39
C GLU A 140 48.35 9.21 35.28
N GLU A 141 49.15 10.28 35.45
CA GLU A 141 50.35 10.29 36.24
C GLU A 141 50.05 10.18 37.75
N GLU A 142 49.05 10.93 38.24
CA GLU A 142 48.60 10.85 39.64
C GLU A 142 47.97 9.49 39.95
N ASN A 143 47.21 8.90 39.07
CA ASN A 143 46.62 7.58 39.27
C ASN A 143 47.69 6.47 39.34
N ASN A 144 48.76 6.58 38.57
CA ASN A 144 49.88 5.63 38.60
C ASN A 144 50.71 5.73 39.90
N GLN A 145 50.73 6.90 40.55
CA GLN A 145 51.42 7.10 41.81
C GLN A 145 50.61 6.65 43.03
N GLN A 146 49.30 6.81 43.01
CA GLN A 146 48.38 6.39 44.08
C GLN A 146 47.09 5.86 43.52
N PRO A 147 46.97 4.53 43.31
CA PRO A 147 45.70 3.96 42.79
C PRO A 147 44.56 4.20 43.79
N VAL A 148 43.52 4.85 43.35
CA VAL A 148 42.34 5.18 44.14
C VAL A 148 41.34 4.00 44.12
N SER A 149 40.68 3.76 45.24
CA SER A 149 39.64 2.73 45.36
C SER A 149 38.49 2.95 44.35
N PRO A 150 37.96 1.90 43.72
CA PRO A 150 36.82 1.98 42.79
C PRO A 150 35.52 2.56 43.40
N GLU A 151 35.41 2.63 44.71
CA GLU A 151 34.24 3.13 45.45
C GLU A 151 34.17 4.66 45.51
N THR A 152 35.00 5.35 44.77
CA THR A 152 35.13 6.80 44.80
C THR A 152 33.88 7.52 44.30
N THR A 153 33.44 8.46 45.11
CA THR A 153 32.23 9.30 44.95
C THR A 153 32.19 10.15 43.70
N ILE A 154 30.97 10.57 43.33
CA ILE A 154 30.71 11.59 42.28
C ILE A 154 31.53 12.84 42.63
N LYS A 155 32.30 13.33 41.67
CA LYS A 155 33.21 14.48 41.86
C LYS A 155 32.55 15.81 41.52
N MET A 156 31.69 15.82 40.45
CA MET A 156 30.92 17.01 40.04
C MET A 156 29.52 16.63 39.67
N ALA A 157 28.54 17.38 40.13
CA ALA A 157 27.15 17.21 39.78
C ALA A 157 26.53 18.57 39.42
N ILE A 158 25.86 18.61 38.26
CA ILE A 158 25.07 19.73 37.81
C ILE A 158 23.63 19.30 37.77
N PHE A 159 22.72 20.08 38.30
CA PHE A 159 21.31 19.79 38.30
C PHE A 159 20.47 21.08 38.28
N LYS A 160 19.15 20.95 38.09
CA LYS A 160 18.25 22.05 37.82
C LYS A 160 18.74 22.87 36.60
N THR A 161 19.10 24.14 36.78
CA THR A 161 19.58 25.04 35.71
C THR A 161 21.07 25.38 35.83
N GLY A 162 21.84 24.55 36.57
CA GLY A 162 23.29 24.70 36.69
C GLY A 162 24.03 24.52 35.37
N LYS A 163 25.21 25.17 35.25
CA LYS A 163 25.99 25.21 34.00
C LYS A 163 27.45 24.81 34.25
N ALA A 164 28.03 24.05 33.33
CA ALA A 164 29.46 23.77 33.26
C ALA A 164 30.04 24.23 31.94
N LYS A 165 31.24 24.78 31.94
CA LYS A 165 32.01 25.20 30.79
C LYS A 165 33.44 24.74 30.87
N ASP A 166 34.02 24.29 29.74
CA ASP A 166 35.41 23.84 29.66
C ASP A 166 35.75 22.80 30.74
N THR A 167 34.94 21.74 30.88
CA THR A 167 35.12 20.71 31.90
C THR A 167 35.93 19.52 31.37
N THR A 168 36.98 19.12 32.08
CA THR A 168 37.74 17.90 31.79
C THR A 168 37.53 16.87 32.91
N VAL A 169 37.12 15.66 32.51
CA VAL A 169 36.93 14.55 33.45
C VAL A 169 38.05 13.52 33.24
N GLY A 170 38.92 13.41 34.23
CA GLY A 170 40.06 12.48 34.26
C GLY A 170 39.71 11.13 34.84
N MET A 171 40.75 10.30 35.13
CA MET A 171 40.56 8.97 35.69
C MET A 171 39.84 9.02 37.04
N HIS A 172 38.93 8.07 37.26
CA HIS A 172 38.03 7.99 38.42
C HIS A 172 37.14 9.21 38.65
N GLY A 173 37.20 10.23 37.75
CA GLY A 173 36.31 11.37 37.79
C GLY A 173 34.92 10.97 37.30
N ARG A 174 33.88 11.49 37.97
CA ARG A 174 32.48 11.35 37.58
C ARG A 174 31.87 12.72 37.44
N PHE A 175 31.36 12.98 36.26
CA PHE A 175 30.60 14.18 35.97
C PHE A 175 29.15 13.82 35.77
N TYR A 176 28.31 14.26 36.70
CA TYR A 176 26.86 13.97 36.67
C TYR A 176 26.09 15.21 36.22
N ILE A 177 25.28 15.08 35.19
CA ILE A 177 24.43 16.15 34.69
C ILE A 177 22.98 15.69 34.77
N ALA A 178 22.12 16.48 35.43
CA ALA A 178 20.74 16.09 35.65
C ALA A 178 19.78 17.26 35.41
N ASP A 179 18.50 16.95 35.28
CA ASP A 179 17.40 17.86 35.09
C ASP A 179 17.61 18.74 33.84
N SER A 180 17.55 20.06 33.96
CA SER A 180 17.86 21.00 32.88
C SER A 180 19.30 21.55 32.95
N GLY A 181 20.23 20.81 33.56
CA GLY A 181 21.64 21.15 33.62
C GLY A 181 22.29 21.20 32.24
N THR A 182 23.20 22.12 32.01
CA THR A 182 23.90 22.27 30.74
C THR A 182 25.41 22.14 30.87
N ALA A 183 26.05 21.44 29.90
CA ALA A 183 27.51 21.37 29.83
C ALA A 183 27.97 21.74 28.41
N GLU A 184 29.00 22.62 28.37
CA GLU A 184 29.60 23.13 27.14
C GLU A 184 31.11 22.85 27.16
N LYS A 185 31.68 22.36 26.07
CA LYS A 185 33.12 22.04 25.93
C LYS A 185 33.59 21.07 26.98
N THR A 186 32.99 19.89 27.01
CA THR A 186 33.33 18.82 27.97
C THR A 186 34.26 17.79 27.33
N TYR A 187 35.33 17.43 28.03
CA TYR A 187 36.23 16.36 27.62
C TYR A 187 36.29 15.25 28.65
N ILE A 188 35.82 14.07 28.32
CA ILE A 188 35.83 12.88 29.13
C ILE A 188 37.02 12.02 28.71
N ARG A 189 38.07 12.03 29.50
CA ARG A 189 39.27 11.22 29.25
C ARG A 189 39.04 9.74 29.55
N LYS A 190 39.95 8.91 29.12
CA LYS A 190 39.94 7.48 29.42
C LYS A 190 39.88 7.25 30.95
N GLY A 191 38.94 6.43 31.42
CA GLY A 191 38.69 6.19 32.84
C GLY A 191 37.83 7.23 33.55
N GLY A 192 37.45 8.32 32.89
CA GLY A 192 36.43 9.26 33.33
C GLY A 192 35.01 8.80 32.95
N GLU A 193 34.02 9.28 33.68
CA GLU A 193 32.61 8.95 33.45
C GLU A 193 31.76 10.23 33.36
N LEU A 194 30.96 10.34 32.30
CA LEU A 194 29.87 11.29 32.16
C LEU A 194 28.56 10.56 32.37
N ILE A 195 27.73 11.03 33.29
CA ILE A 195 26.47 10.39 33.66
C ILE A 195 25.33 11.39 33.48
N ILE A 196 24.36 11.07 32.66
CA ILE A 196 23.16 11.84 32.47
C ILE A 196 22.04 11.30 33.34
N GLY A 197 21.39 12.15 34.14
CA GLY A 197 20.36 11.73 35.09
C GLY A 197 19.23 12.74 35.26
N SER A 198 18.31 12.45 36.16
CA SER A 198 17.25 13.37 36.58
C SER A 198 16.92 13.17 38.06
N PHE A 199 16.66 14.26 38.75
CA PHE A 199 16.18 14.27 40.14
C PHE A 199 14.84 15.00 40.26
N TYR A 200 14.70 16.13 39.54
CA TYR A 200 13.54 17.01 39.60
C TYR A 200 12.75 17.08 38.27
N GLY A 201 13.20 16.37 37.25
CA GLY A 201 12.65 16.40 35.90
C GLY A 201 13.34 17.44 35.01
N GLY A 202 13.28 17.21 33.71
CA GLY A 202 13.96 17.99 32.69
C GLY A 202 14.99 17.18 31.91
N THR A 203 15.44 17.73 30.79
CA THR A 203 16.38 17.07 29.88
C THR A 203 17.70 17.84 29.87
N PRO A 204 18.83 17.21 30.28
CA PRO A 204 20.18 17.79 30.21
C PRO A 204 20.59 18.12 28.78
N ILE A 205 21.36 19.18 28.60
CA ILE A 205 21.88 19.61 27.31
C ILE A 205 23.41 19.56 27.31
N LEU A 206 23.96 18.85 26.34
CA LEU A 206 25.39 18.78 26.07
C LEU A 206 25.74 19.55 24.81
N SER A 207 26.80 20.34 24.85
CA SER A 207 27.36 21.03 23.68
C SER A 207 28.86 20.83 23.60
N ASP A 208 29.38 20.55 22.42
CA ASP A 208 30.82 20.40 22.15
C ASP A 208 31.52 19.43 23.10
N THR A 209 31.03 18.19 23.16
CA THR A 209 31.54 17.15 24.10
C THR A 209 32.44 16.16 23.37
N THR A 210 33.62 15.85 23.96
CA THR A 210 34.54 14.83 23.46
C THR A 210 34.69 13.71 24.52
N ILE A 211 34.55 12.47 24.08
CA ILE A 211 34.43 11.29 24.95
C ILE A 211 35.44 10.21 24.57
N GLU A 212 36.39 9.93 25.44
CA GLU A 212 37.28 8.75 25.44
C GLU A 212 36.94 7.76 26.56
N GLY A 213 36.17 8.22 27.56
CA GLY A 213 35.74 7.47 28.74
C GLY A 213 34.34 6.87 28.56
N THR A 214 33.60 6.78 29.65
CA THR A 214 32.26 6.26 29.70
C THR A 214 31.23 7.39 29.59
N PHE A 215 30.25 7.24 28.70
CA PHE A 215 29.05 8.05 28.65
C PHE A 215 27.86 7.16 29.05
N GLU A 216 27.24 7.45 30.17
CA GLU A 216 26.15 6.67 30.73
C GLU A 216 24.84 7.46 30.76
N LEU A 217 23.81 6.96 30.11
CA LEU A 217 22.49 7.53 30.13
C LEU A 217 21.63 6.89 31.22
N ARG A 218 21.06 7.73 32.07
CA ARG A 218 20.06 7.40 33.12
C ARG A 218 18.83 8.34 32.99
N ASN A 219 18.77 9.14 31.97
CA ASN A 219 17.73 10.04 31.59
C ASN A 219 17.90 10.42 30.11
N ASP A 220 16.88 11.01 29.52
CA ASP A 220 16.94 11.60 28.17
C ASP A 220 17.96 12.73 28.11
N VAL A 221 18.54 12.95 26.92
CA VAL A 221 19.55 13.98 26.69
C VAL A 221 19.37 14.69 25.36
N THR A 222 19.66 15.99 25.34
CA THR A 222 19.79 16.77 24.10
C THR A 222 21.25 17.04 23.80
N LEU A 223 21.71 16.67 22.59
CA LEU A 223 23.07 16.93 22.11
C LEU A 223 23.04 18.09 21.15
N ASN A 224 23.66 19.23 21.56
CA ASN A 224 23.85 20.41 20.73
C ASN A 224 25.35 20.56 20.39
N GLY A 225 25.65 21.23 19.27
CA GLY A 225 27.06 21.32 18.83
C GLY A 225 27.64 19.94 18.50
N SER A 226 28.93 19.75 18.75
CA SER A 226 29.62 18.49 18.39
C SER A 226 29.73 17.54 19.60
N THR A 227 29.29 16.31 19.45
CA THR A 227 29.54 15.22 20.41
C THR A 227 30.40 14.16 19.74
N THR A 228 31.69 14.10 20.06
CA THR A 228 32.68 13.22 19.46
C THR A 228 33.05 12.08 20.36
N PHE A 229 32.82 10.84 19.92
CA PHE A 229 33.29 9.62 20.54
C PHE A 229 34.65 9.21 19.98
N LEU A 230 35.65 8.99 20.82
CA LEU A 230 37.01 8.61 20.45
C LEU A 230 37.32 7.14 20.83
N PRO A 231 38.42 6.55 20.34
CA PRO A 231 38.76 5.17 20.64
C PRO A 231 38.86 4.90 22.16
N GLY A 232 38.11 3.93 22.64
CA GLY A 232 38.02 3.61 24.08
C GLY A 232 36.74 4.11 24.73
N SER A 233 35.99 4.95 24.08
CA SER A 233 34.68 5.40 24.58
C SER A 233 33.68 4.24 24.71
N VAL A 234 32.85 4.32 25.74
CA VAL A 234 31.81 3.33 26.06
C VAL A 234 30.51 4.10 26.30
N LEU A 235 29.52 3.85 25.46
CA LEU A 235 28.16 4.33 25.67
C LEU A 235 27.36 3.27 26.44
N LYS A 236 26.73 3.65 27.55
CA LYS A 236 25.90 2.81 28.41
C LYS A 236 24.54 3.48 28.64
N GLY A 237 23.54 2.67 28.89
CA GLY A 237 22.19 3.13 29.25
C GLY A 237 21.17 2.76 28.19
N ASN A 238 20.11 2.08 28.62
CA ASN A 238 19.01 1.62 27.79
C ASN A 238 17.72 2.31 28.24
N ASN A 239 16.79 2.53 27.35
CA ASN A 239 15.46 3.11 27.58
C ASN A 239 15.45 4.63 27.87
N TYR A 240 16.38 5.37 27.28
CA TYR A 240 16.41 6.83 27.34
C TYR A 240 16.56 7.41 25.94
N ASP A 241 15.89 8.51 25.69
CA ASP A 241 15.87 9.14 24.38
C ASP A 241 17.07 10.08 24.18
N ILE A 242 17.62 10.08 22.97
CA ILE A 242 18.68 11.01 22.56
C ILE A 242 18.12 11.92 21.48
N THR A 243 17.97 13.20 21.78
CA THR A 243 17.71 14.22 20.76
C THR A 243 19.03 14.78 20.27
N ASN A 244 19.44 14.43 19.05
CA ASN A 244 20.67 14.92 18.43
C ASN A 244 20.39 16.14 17.55
N ASP A 245 20.58 17.34 18.08
CA ASP A 245 20.44 18.59 17.32
C ASP A 245 21.81 19.16 16.88
N GLY A 246 22.89 18.41 17.13
CA GLY A 246 24.25 18.76 16.76
C GLY A 246 24.92 17.73 15.85
N ASP A 247 26.23 17.63 15.90
CA ASP A 247 27.02 16.65 15.16
C ASP A 247 27.46 15.51 16.06
N MET A 248 26.88 14.33 15.91
CA MET A 248 27.31 13.14 16.61
C MET A 248 28.36 12.40 15.79
N ILE A 249 29.61 12.32 16.31
CA ILE A 249 30.77 11.84 15.55
C ILE A 249 31.39 10.63 16.26
N PHE A 250 31.54 9.52 15.56
CA PHE A 250 32.24 8.32 15.98
C PHE A 250 33.59 8.23 15.25
N LYS A 251 34.69 8.54 15.92
CA LYS A 251 36.01 8.58 15.30
C LYS A 251 36.88 7.45 15.81
N GLY A 252 37.17 6.47 14.95
CA GLY A 252 37.97 5.32 15.33
C GLY A 252 37.31 4.41 16.36
N VAL A 253 35.99 4.47 16.49
CA VAL A 253 35.18 3.69 17.45
C VAL A 253 34.51 2.55 16.70
N GLY A 254 34.41 1.39 17.33
CA GLY A 254 33.64 0.24 16.84
C GLY A 254 32.94 -0.43 17.99
N GLY A 255 31.91 -1.22 17.67
CA GLY A 255 31.13 -1.92 18.67
C GLY A 255 29.63 -1.65 18.50
N LYS A 256 28.86 -2.08 19.48
CA LYS A 256 27.40 -2.00 19.47
C LYS A 256 26.95 -0.82 20.34
N ILE A 257 26.09 0.00 19.76
CA ILE A 257 25.36 1.04 20.47
C ILE A 257 23.90 0.62 20.49
N GLU A 258 23.38 0.42 21.69
CA GLU A 258 21.98 0.05 21.92
C GLU A 258 21.23 1.26 22.46
N VAL A 259 20.29 1.76 21.68
CA VAL A 259 19.32 2.77 22.10
C VAL A 259 17.95 2.13 21.95
N TYR A 260 17.40 1.63 23.04
CA TYR A 260 16.15 0.88 23.02
C TYR A 260 14.88 1.74 23.00
N SER A 261 15.00 3.07 22.96
CA SER A 261 13.85 3.95 22.92
C SER A 261 13.80 4.72 21.61
N TYR A 262 14.40 5.86 21.57
CA TYR A 262 14.24 6.77 20.47
C TYR A 262 15.49 7.62 20.27
N MET A 263 15.85 7.85 19.02
CA MET A 263 16.93 8.76 18.69
C MET A 263 16.51 9.63 17.53
N ASP A 264 16.34 10.93 17.75
CA ASP A 264 15.87 11.91 16.79
C ASP A 264 16.74 13.17 16.75
N GLY A 265 16.22 14.22 16.16
CA GLY A 265 16.80 15.55 16.10
C GLY A 265 17.16 16.00 14.70
N SER A 266 17.60 17.25 14.62
CA SER A 266 17.99 17.90 13.36
C SER A 266 19.48 17.74 13.03
N GLY A 267 20.24 17.13 13.91
CA GLY A 267 21.69 16.98 13.83
C GLY A 267 22.17 15.88 12.90
N SER A 268 23.46 15.85 12.63
CA SER A 268 24.10 14.86 11.78
C SER A 268 24.71 13.69 12.56
N LEU A 269 24.90 12.56 11.85
CA LEU A 269 25.65 11.39 12.35
C LEU A 269 26.85 11.16 11.44
N THR A 270 28.05 11.13 12.02
CA THR A 270 29.29 10.88 11.27
C THR A 270 30.04 9.67 11.80
N ILE A 271 30.39 8.74 10.93
CA ILE A 271 31.22 7.58 11.20
C ILE A 271 32.56 7.74 10.47
N ASP A 272 33.64 7.90 11.23
CA ASP A 272 35.04 7.95 10.75
C ASP A 272 35.86 6.89 11.50
N SER A 273 35.63 5.63 11.17
CA SER A 273 36.15 4.48 11.92
C SER A 273 36.77 3.42 10.98
N PRO A 274 37.91 3.69 10.37
CA PRO A 274 38.54 2.80 9.38
C PRO A 274 38.73 1.38 9.91
N GLY A 275 38.27 0.38 9.14
CA GLY A 275 38.39 -1.05 9.46
C GLY A 275 37.60 -1.51 10.70
N LYS A 276 36.67 -0.69 11.19
CA LYS A 276 35.78 -1.01 12.30
C LYS A 276 34.31 -0.95 11.90
N THR A 277 33.50 -1.72 12.62
CA THR A 277 32.03 -1.70 12.45
C THR A 277 31.41 -1.02 13.66
N LEU A 278 30.66 0.03 13.43
CA LEU A 278 29.74 0.62 14.38
C LEU A 278 28.35 0.02 14.12
N THR A 279 27.75 -0.58 15.16
CA THR A 279 26.40 -1.16 15.07
C THR A 279 25.43 -0.28 15.86
N LEU A 280 24.42 0.24 15.17
CA LEU A 280 23.26 0.88 15.80
C LEU A 280 22.15 -0.16 15.92
N GLN A 281 21.66 -0.34 17.14
CA GLN A 281 20.52 -1.21 17.41
C GLN A 281 19.59 -0.53 18.41
N GLY A 282 18.28 -0.53 18.11
CA GLY A 282 17.28 0.12 18.95
C GLY A 282 15.94 0.10 18.26
N ASP A 283 14.92 0.73 18.88
CA ASP A 283 13.59 0.71 18.30
C ASP A 283 13.48 1.65 17.10
N GLN A 284 13.95 2.89 17.22
CA GLN A 284 13.80 3.89 16.18
C GLN A 284 14.91 4.96 16.18
N TYR A 285 15.40 5.29 15.00
CA TYR A 285 16.33 6.38 14.74
C TYR A 285 15.76 7.29 13.64
N ILE A 286 15.39 8.51 13.98
CA ILE A 286 14.82 9.47 13.03
C ILE A 286 15.60 10.77 13.08
N TYR A 287 16.42 10.99 12.05
CA TYR A 287 17.20 12.22 11.91
C TYR A 287 16.65 13.10 10.78
N GLN A 288 16.64 14.39 11.03
CA GLN A 288 16.46 15.35 9.93
C GLN A 288 17.79 15.72 9.27
N GLY A 289 18.89 15.53 9.97
CA GLY A 289 20.24 15.75 9.46
C GLY A 289 20.80 14.58 8.65
N GLN A 290 22.00 14.75 8.16
CA GLN A 290 22.69 13.84 7.27
C GLN A 290 23.44 12.75 8.04
N THR A 291 23.46 11.52 7.50
CA THR A 291 24.35 10.45 7.98
C THR A 291 25.58 10.33 7.08
N ASN A 292 26.78 10.53 7.62
CA ASN A 292 28.04 10.53 6.88
C ASN A 292 28.90 9.34 7.24
N ILE A 293 29.16 8.42 6.31
CA ILE A 293 30.07 7.29 6.52
C ILE A 293 31.38 7.63 5.80
N GLN A 294 32.32 8.27 6.53
CA GLN A 294 33.61 8.70 5.98
C GLN A 294 34.59 7.54 5.85
N ALA A 295 34.57 6.61 6.77
CA ALA A 295 35.38 5.38 6.76
C ALA A 295 34.80 4.32 7.72
N GLY A 296 35.00 3.03 7.37
CA GLY A 296 34.52 1.88 8.14
C GLY A 296 33.11 1.44 7.75
N THR A 297 32.48 0.66 8.61
CA THR A 297 31.15 0.08 8.39
C THR A 297 30.15 0.63 9.39
N LEU A 298 29.04 1.15 8.92
CA LEU A 298 27.85 1.38 9.71
C LEU A 298 26.90 0.20 9.54
N LYS A 299 26.60 -0.52 10.62
CA LYS A 299 25.61 -1.58 10.64
C LYS A 299 24.35 -1.10 11.37
N ILE A 300 23.21 -1.13 10.70
CA ILE A 300 21.88 -0.89 11.27
C ILE A 300 21.24 -2.25 11.50
N LEU A 301 20.96 -2.57 12.77
CA LEU A 301 20.54 -3.89 13.22
C LEU A 301 19.21 -3.80 13.97
N GLU A 302 18.19 -4.54 13.49
CA GLU A 302 16.88 -4.66 14.15
C GLU A 302 16.26 -3.29 14.50
N THR A 303 16.29 -2.35 13.56
CA THR A 303 15.99 -0.94 13.80
C THR A 303 15.18 -0.35 12.65
N ASP A 304 14.23 0.50 12.96
CA ASP A 304 13.63 1.43 11.99
C ASP A 304 14.49 2.70 11.95
N PHE A 305 15.11 2.95 10.79
CA PHE A 305 16.05 4.06 10.60
C PHE A 305 15.58 5.00 9.48
N SER A 306 15.52 6.28 9.78
CA SER A 306 15.21 7.33 8.82
C SER A 306 16.16 8.51 9.02
N SER A 307 16.72 9.02 7.95
CA SER A 307 17.56 10.23 7.98
C SER A 307 17.40 11.01 6.68
N SER A 308 17.89 12.23 6.64
CA SER A 308 18.36 12.88 5.42
C SER A 308 19.44 11.99 4.78
N PRO A 309 19.94 12.24 3.57
CA PRO A 309 20.71 11.24 2.85
C PRO A 309 21.85 10.64 3.65
N ILE A 310 22.05 9.32 3.48
CA ILE A 310 23.28 8.66 3.90
C ILE A 310 24.31 8.91 2.80
N ILE A 311 25.44 9.53 3.15
CA ILE A 311 26.52 9.83 2.22
C ILE A 311 27.79 9.14 2.71
N GLY A 312 28.53 8.53 1.82
CA GLY A 312 29.82 7.93 2.16
C GLY A 312 30.77 7.83 0.98
N LYS A 313 31.94 7.28 1.23
CA LYS A 313 32.96 6.98 0.22
C LYS A 313 32.79 5.56 -0.30
N ALA A 314 33.35 5.27 -1.46
CA ALA A 314 33.24 3.98 -2.12
C ALA A 314 33.86 2.80 -1.32
N ASP A 315 34.75 3.07 -0.39
CA ASP A 315 35.37 2.10 0.53
C ASP A 315 34.65 1.99 1.89
N ALA A 316 33.71 2.90 2.16
CA ALA A 316 32.83 2.82 3.32
C ALA A 316 31.65 1.88 3.07
N GLU A 317 31.16 1.23 4.11
CA GLU A 317 30.10 0.24 3.99
C GLU A 317 28.90 0.58 4.89
N LEU A 318 27.71 0.39 4.32
CA LEU A 318 26.42 0.39 5.03
C LEU A 318 25.84 -1.02 5.02
N VAL A 319 25.58 -1.58 6.16
CA VAL A 319 24.96 -2.91 6.33
C VAL A 319 23.60 -2.73 6.99
N LEU A 320 22.55 -3.22 6.34
CA LEU A 320 21.20 -3.30 6.92
C LEU A 320 20.91 -4.75 7.28
N SER A 321 20.56 -5.01 8.53
CA SER A 321 20.30 -6.35 9.03
C SER A 321 19.02 -6.36 9.87
N ASN A 322 17.99 -7.09 9.42
CA ASN A 322 16.64 -7.14 10.03
C ASN A 322 16.03 -5.74 10.29
N SER A 323 16.30 -4.77 9.43
CA SER A 323 15.99 -3.35 9.65
C SER A 323 15.14 -2.77 8.53
N THR A 324 14.33 -1.75 8.88
CA THR A 324 13.64 -0.92 7.89
C THR A 324 14.36 0.42 7.78
N VAL A 325 14.76 0.79 6.56
CA VAL A 325 15.51 2.04 6.33
C VAL A 325 14.80 2.87 5.26
N ASN A 326 14.51 4.12 5.59
CA ASN A 326 13.86 5.07 4.69
C ASN A 326 14.76 6.29 4.49
N THR A 327 15.56 6.26 3.43
CA THR A 327 16.51 7.34 3.11
C THR A 327 17.08 7.20 1.70
N LYS A 328 17.74 8.25 1.21
CA LYS A 328 18.66 8.20 0.06
C LYS A 328 20.02 7.70 0.52
N ALA A 329 20.71 6.91 -0.32
CA ALA A 329 22.07 6.49 -0.07
C ALA A 329 22.98 6.87 -1.24
N ASN A 330 24.15 7.47 -0.94
CA ASN A 330 25.08 7.93 -1.97
C ASN A 330 26.53 7.55 -1.63
N GLY A 331 27.23 6.94 -2.57
CA GLY A 331 28.66 6.67 -2.54
C GLY A 331 29.10 5.45 -1.76
N VAL A 332 28.32 4.92 -0.84
CA VAL A 332 28.68 3.76 0.01
C VAL A 332 28.54 2.43 -0.73
N ARG A 333 29.29 1.40 -0.30
CA ARG A 333 28.94 0.00 -0.54
C ARG A 333 27.75 -0.36 0.33
N MET A 334 26.83 -1.14 -0.18
CA MET A 334 25.63 -1.48 0.56
C MET A 334 25.39 -2.99 0.58
N THR A 335 25.15 -3.51 1.77
CA THR A 335 24.73 -4.91 1.99
C THR A 335 23.41 -4.91 2.74
N ILE A 336 22.42 -5.62 2.21
CA ILE A 336 21.07 -5.70 2.76
C ILE A 336 20.78 -7.18 3.05
N ASP A 337 20.69 -7.53 4.34
CA ASP A 337 20.50 -8.91 4.78
C ASP A 337 19.34 -9.09 5.79
N GLY A 338 19.09 -10.32 6.16
CA GLY A 338 18.02 -10.67 7.06
C GLY A 338 16.65 -10.48 6.38
N GLN A 339 15.75 -9.73 7.00
CA GLN A 339 14.45 -9.34 6.44
C GLN A 339 14.40 -7.82 6.23
N SER A 340 15.55 -7.22 5.92
CA SER A 340 15.67 -5.77 5.81
C SER A 340 14.90 -5.21 4.62
N LYS A 341 14.39 -4.00 4.81
CA LYS A 341 13.69 -3.23 3.78
C LYS A 341 14.35 -1.87 3.61
N TRP A 342 14.73 -1.55 2.39
CA TRP A 342 15.21 -0.22 2.04
C TRP A 342 14.18 0.50 1.16
N TYR A 343 13.59 1.56 1.68
CA TYR A 343 12.71 2.46 0.94
C TYR A 343 13.54 3.65 0.47
N ILE A 344 13.69 3.78 -0.84
CA ILE A 344 14.50 4.83 -1.45
C ILE A 344 13.68 6.13 -1.52
N ALA A 345 14.08 7.11 -0.73
CA ALA A 345 13.38 8.40 -0.64
C ALA A 345 13.70 9.37 -1.80
N GLY A 346 14.18 8.90 -2.93
CA GLY A 346 14.53 9.64 -4.14
C GLY A 346 15.83 9.13 -4.76
N ASP A 347 16.27 9.69 -5.88
CA ASP A 347 17.44 9.23 -6.62
C ASP A 347 18.63 8.93 -5.70
N SER A 348 19.18 7.73 -5.84
CA SER A 348 20.26 7.20 -5.01
C SER A 348 21.38 6.61 -5.88
N SER A 349 22.62 6.65 -5.36
CA SER A 349 23.79 6.16 -6.08
C SER A 349 24.76 5.47 -5.13
N VAL A 350 24.86 4.14 -5.18
CA VAL A 350 25.72 3.34 -4.32
C VAL A 350 26.94 2.80 -5.05
N ALA A 351 28.03 2.56 -4.33
CA ALA A 351 29.29 2.08 -4.92
C ALA A 351 29.18 0.62 -5.38
N ALA A 352 28.53 -0.22 -4.61
CA ALA A 352 28.16 -1.60 -4.93
C ALA A 352 26.96 -2.02 -4.08
N LEU A 353 26.24 -3.05 -4.51
CA LEU A 353 25.02 -3.49 -3.81
C LEU A 353 24.94 -5.02 -3.73
N ASN A 354 24.85 -5.53 -2.51
CA ASN A 354 24.54 -6.93 -2.22
C ASN A 354 23.17 -7.01 -1.52
N ILE A 355 22.31 -7.92 -1.99
CA ILE A 355 21.01 -8.15 -1.35
C ILE A 355 20.77 -9.65 -1.14
N SER A 356 20.46 -10.04 0.08
CA SER A 356 20.21 -11.43 0.47
C SER A 356 18.71 -11.79 0.36
N GLU A 357 18.43 -13.09 0.44
CA GLU A 357 17.07 -13.63 0.46
C GLU A 357 16.20 -12.97 1.55
N ASN A 358 14.92 -12.77 1.25
CA ASN A 358 13.91 -12.14 2.09
C ASN A 358 14.12 -10.64 2.36
N SER A 359 15.19 -10.04 1.84
CA SER A 359 15.38 -8.59 1.88
C SER A 359 14.74 -7.91 0.68
N GLN A 360 14.36 -6.65 0.84
CA GLN A 360 13.59 -5.90 -0.14
C GLN A 360 14.18 -4.50 -0.37
N ILE A 361 14.17 -4.07 -1.63
CA ILE A 361 14.45 -2.69 -2.02
C ILE A 361 13.21 -2.14 -2.72
N HIS A 362 12.60 -1.13 -2.15
CA HIS A 362 11.55 -0.35 -2.77
C HIS A 362 12.17 0.88 -3.44
N LEU A 363 12.13 0.93 -4.77
CA LEU A 363 12.76 2.02 -5.49
C LEU A 363 12.03 3.35 -5.30
N ASN A 364 10.77 3.29 -4.89
CA ASN A 364 9.94 4.43 -4.53
C ASN A 364 8.91 4.00 -3.47
N HIS A 365 7.96 4.89 -3.12
CA HIS A 365 6.88 4.55 -2.20
C HIS A 365 5.52 4.56 -2.91
N ASP A 366 5.12 5.67 -3.53
CA ASP A 366 3.80 5.84 -4.17
C ASP A 366 3.88 6.55 -5.53
N GLN A 367 5.07 6.78 -6.03
CA GLN A 367 5.32 7.47 -7.29
C GLN A 367 6.25 6.63 -8.15
N ALA A 368 6.36 6.94 -9.42
CA ALA A 368 7.35 6.39 -10.33
C ALA A 368 8.39 7.45 -10.66
N GLY A 369 9.56 7.02 -11.14
CA GLY A 369 10.58 7.90 -11.69
C GLY A 369 11.86 7.99 -10.88
N ASN A 370 11.99 7.34 -9.74
CA ASN A 370 13.25 7.26 -9.01
C ASN A 370 14.30 6.46 -9.78
N LYS A 371 15.55 6.85 -9.60
CA LYS A 371 16.70 6.16 -10.18
C LYS A 371 17.64 5.66 -9.09
N LEU A 372 17.88 4.35 -9.08
CA LEU A 372 18.97 3.73 -8.31
C LEU A 372 20.15 3.48 -9.24
N THR A 373 21.29 4.13 -8.99
CA THR A 373 22.55 3.89 -9.70
C THR A 373 23.50 3.07 -8.83
N ILE A 374 24.04 1.99 -9.40
CA ILE A 374 25.06 1.16 -8.75
C ILE A 374 26.34 1.34 -9.59
N ASN A 375 27.32 2.06 -9.03
CA ASN A 375 28.53 2.42 -9.74
C ASN A 375 29.51 1.23 -9.94
N GLY A 376 29.33 0.15 -9.21
CA GLY A 376 30.06 -1.10 -9.33
C GLY A 376 29.13 -2.28 -9.53
N ASP A 377 29.45 -3.41 -8.93
CA ASP A 377 28.76 -4.66 -9.14
C ASP A 377 27.48 -4.77 -8.29
N TYR A 378 26.52 -5.51 -8.82
CA TYR A 378 25.29 -5.92 -8.17
C TYR A 378 25.28 -7.44 -7.98
N HIS A 379 25.02 -7.88 -6.75
CA HIS A 379 24.84 -9.28 -6.43
C HIS A 379 23.54 -9.50 -5.64
N SER A 380 22.83 -10.61 -5.95
CA SER A 380 21.62 -10.97 -5.22
C SER A 380 21.52 -12.47 -4.99
N ASP A 381 21.28 -12.88 -3.75
CA ASP A 381 21.01 -14.27 -3.34
C ASP A 381 19.51 -14.48 -3.07
N GLY A 382 18.64 -13.97 -3.95
CA GLY A 382 17.17 -14.15 -3.83
C GLY A 382 16.45 -12.96 -3.23
N GLY A 383 17.09 -11.81 -3.14
CA GLY A 383 16.48 -10.55 -2.72
C GLY A 383 15.39 -10.07 -3.69
N THR A 384 14.58 -9.14 -3.24
CA THR A 384 13.43 -8.62 -4.00
C THR A 384 13.61 -7.13 -4.31
N LEU A 385 13.49 -6.77 -5.59
CA LEU A 385 13.39 -5.39 -6.06
C LEU A 385 11.92 -5.06 -6.35
N ILE A 386 11.45 -3.92 -5.86
CA ILE A 386 10.09 -3.44 -6.05
C ILE A 386 10.15 -2.12 -6.81
N PHE A 387 9.67 -2.15 -8.06
CA PHE A 387 9.57 -1.02 -8.96
C PHE A 387 8.15 -0.46 -8.95
N TYR A 388 8.05 0.83 -9.12
CA TYR A 388 6.79 1.52 -9.34
C TYR A 388 6.79 2.07 -10.77
N SER A 389 5.74 1.81 -11.52
CA SER A 389 5.66 2.12 -12.95
C SER A 389 4.23 2.45 -13.35
N LYS A 390 4.05 3.38 -14.28
CA LYS A 390 2.81 3.49 -15.05
C LYS A 390 2.97 2.60 -16.27
N LEU A 391 2.39 1.39 -16.24
CA LEU A 391 2.53 0.43 -17.32
C LEU A 391 1.75 0.89 -18.56
N GLU A 392 2.45 1.45 -19.53
CA GLU A 392 1.95 1.96 -20.81
C GLU A 392 2.85 1.49 -21.96
N GLY A 393 3.23 2.36 -22.89
CA GLY A 393 4.20 2.09 -23.93
C GLY A 393 5.65 2.19 -23.45
N ASP A 394 6.60 2.19 -24.40
CA ASP A 394 8.03 2.18 -24.11
C ASP A 394 8.53 3.38 -23.29
N ASP A 395 7.86 4.52 -23.41
CA ASP A 395 8.18 5.77 -22.70
C ASP A 395 7.48 5.92 -21.35
N SER A 396 6.98 4.84 -20.80
CA SER A 396 6.30 4.82 -19.49
C SER A 396 7.12 5.46 -18.37
N GLU A 397 6.47 6.27 -17.56
CA GLU A 397 7.04 6.76 -16.31
C GLU A 397 7.27 5.59 -15.36
N THR A 398 8.53 5.33 -15.03
CA THR A 398 8.92 4.16 -14.25
C THR A 398 10.16 4.40 -13.41
N ASP A 399 10.27 3.72 -12.29
CA ASP A 399 11.53 3.62 -11.58
C ASP A 399 12.57 2.90 -12.44
N ARG A 400 13.83 3.26 -12.26
CA ARG A 400 14.93 2.70 -13.04
C ARG A 400 16.11 2.32 -12.16
N MET A 401 16.79 1.23 -12.54
CA MET A 401 18.04 0.80 -11.96
C MET A 401 19.12 0.82 -13.02
N LEU A 402 20.20 1.56 -12.76
CA LEU A 402 21.38 1.58 -13.61
C LEU A 402 22.54 0.88 -12.90
N ILE A 403 23.14 -0.13 -13.52
CA ILE A 403 24.27 -0.89 -13.00
C ILE A 403 25.44 -0.66 -13.95
N GLU A 404 26.45 0.09 -13.49
CA GLU A 404 27.67 0.36 -14.27
C GLU A 404 28.60 -0.86 -14.31
N GLY A 405 28.63 -1.66 -13.25
CA GLY A 405 29.38 -2.91 -13.16
C GLY A 405 28.62 -4.13 -13.66
N ASN A 406 28.96 -5.30 -13.10
CA ASN A 406 28.40 -6.58 -13.48
C ASN A 406 27.22 -6.97 -12.59
N THR A 407 26.36 -7.87 -13.09
CA THR A 407 25.29 -8.47 -12.28
C THR A 407 25.56 -9.95 -12.07
N SER A 408 25.18 -10.48 -10.90
CA SER A 408 25.27 -11.90 -10.58
C SER A 408 24.16 -12.34 -9.63
N GLY A 409 23.91 -13.66 -9.57
CA GLY A 409 22.94 -14.26 -8.68
C GLY A 409 21.50 -14.18 -9.19
N TYR A 410 20.53 -14.24 -8.28
CA TYR A 410 19.09 -14.32 -8.56
C TYR A 410 18.33 -13.25 -7.81
N THR A 411 17.44 -12.54 -8.50
CA THR A 411 16.63 -11.44 -7.93
C THR A 411 15.16 -11.61 -8.29
N LYS A 412 14.27 -11.50 -7.33
CA LYS A 412 12.83 -11.34 -7.55
C LYS A 412 12.51 -9.89 -7.89
N VAL A 413 11.63 -9.69 -8.86
CA VAL A 413 11.22 -8.35 -9.31
C VAL A 413 9.71 -8.23 -9.25
N ILE A 414 9.22 -7.33 -8.44
CA ILE A 414 7.80 -6.96 -8.32
C ILE A 414 7.63 -5.59 -8.98
N ILE A 415 6.58 -5.44 -9.77
CA ILE A 415 6.22 -4.16 -10.39
C ILE A 415 4.84 -3.74 -9.89
N ASN A 416 4.77 -2.59 -9.25
CA ASN A 416 3.52 -1.97 -8.84
C ASN A 416 3.04 -1.00 -9.92
N ASN A 417 1.92 -1.33 -10.58
CA ASN A 417 1.31 -0.43 -11.54
C ASN A 417 0.61 0.74 -10.84
N LEU A 418 1.02 1.95 -11.12
CA LEU A 418 0.47 3.19 -10.56
C LEU A 418 -0.70 3.79 -11.37
N GLY A 419 -1.41 2.95 -12.14
CA GLY A 419 -2.58 3.36 -12.92
C GLY A 419 -2.23 3.69 -14.37
N GLY A 420 -1.20 3.07 -14.95
CA GLY A 420 -0.95 3.09 -16.37
C GLY A 420 -2.11 2.46 -17.15
N GLU A 421 -2.49 3.06 -18.27
CA GLU A 421 -3.64 2.64 -19.09
C GLU A 421 -3.37 1.40 -19.94
N GLY A 422 -2.14 0.92 -19.96
CA GLY A 422 -1.72 -0.21 -20.76
C GLY A 422 -1.57 0.14 -22.24
N ALA A 423 -0.49 -0.32 -22.85
CA ALA A 423 -0.29 -0.22 -24.29
C ALA A 423 0.57 -1.39 -24.79
N GLN A 424 0.56 -1.59 -26.09
CA GLN A 424 1.53 -2.47 -26.74
C GLN A 424 2.89 -1.79 -26.75
N THR A 425 3.92 -2.51 -26.27
CA THR A 425 5.30 -2.07 -26.31
C THR A 425 5.96 -2.44 -27.65
N ASP A 426 6.95 -1.66 -28.07
CA ASP A 426 7.81 -1.94 -29.24
C ASP A 426 9.15 -2.53 -28.76
N LEU A 427 9.90 -1.77 -27.98
CA LEU A 427 11.16 -2.22 -27.37
C LEU A 427 10.97 -2.69 -25.92
N GLY A 428 9.95 -2.21 -25.26
CA GLY A 428 9.64 -2.46 -23.87
C GLY A 428 10.02 -1.30 -22.93
N ILE A 429 9.40 -1.26 -21.77
CA ILE A 429 9.68 -0.29 -20.72
C ILE A 429 10.99 -0.69 -20.04
N LEU A 430 12.03 0.12 -20.15
CA LEU A 430 13.32 -0.14 -19.54
C LEU A 430 13.26 0.01 -18.02
N LEU A 431 13.49 -1.09 -17.28
CA LEU A 431 13.58 -1.09 -15.81
C LEU A 431 15.02 -1.15 -15.32
N ILE A 432 15.86 -2.06 -15.88
CA ILE A 432 17.22 -2.28 -15.40
C ILE A 432 18.18 -2.16 -16.58
N GLU A 433 19.08 -1.19 -16.50
CA GLU A 433 20.14 -0.96 -17.46
C GLU A 433 21.47 -1.52 -16.92
N VAL A 434 22.15 -2.37 -17.67
CA VAL A 434 23.42 -3.01 -17.28
C VAL A 434 24.52 -2.65 -18.27
N LYS A 435 25.57 -1.97 -17.82
CA LYS A 435 26.72 -1.61 -18.63
C LYS A 435 27.76 -2.74 -18.67
N GLY A 436 27.99 -3.41 -17.56
CA GLY A 436 28.90 -4.53 -17.43
C GLY A 436 28.35 -5.85 -17.99
N GLN A 437 28.74 -6.99 -17.43
CA GLN A 437 28.19 -8.31 -17.76
C GLN A 437 26.87 -8.51 -17.02
N SER A 438 25.86 -9.01 -17.73
CA SER A 438 24.50 -9.22 -17.16
C SER A 438 24.26 -10.72 -16.90
N ASP A 439 25.03 -11.31 -15.98
CA ASP A 439 24.91 -12.72 -15.62
C ASP A 439 23.84 -12.97 -14.54
N GLY A 440 23.42 -11.93 -13.84
CA GLY A 440 22.32 -11.96 -12.89
C GLY A 440 20.98 -12.30 -13.54
N ASN A 441 20.17 -13.07 -12.86
CA ASN A 441 18.84 -13.47 -13.30
C ASN A 441 17.76 -12.70 -12.54
N PHE A 442 17.07 -11.79 -13.21
CA PHE A 442 15.95 -11.04 -12.67
C PHE A 442 14.63 -11.72 -13.07
N LYS A 443 13.88 -12.22 -12.12
CA LYS A 443 12.64 -12.95 -12.34
C LYS A 443 11.46 -12.14 -11.82
N GLN A 444 10.49 -11.94 -12.70
CA GLN A 444 9.20 -11.37 -12.33
C GLN A 444 8.50 -12.23 -11.28
N ASP A 445 8.02 -11.61 -10.22
CA ASP A 445 7.18 -12.21 -9.18
C ASP A 445 5.79 -11.55 -9.24
N GLY A 446 4.76 -12.39 -9.50
CA GLY A 446 3.40 -11.94 -9.75
C GLY A 446 3.11 -11.52 -11.19
N ARG A 447 1.82 -11.36 -11.50
CA ARG A 447 1.32 -10.88 -12.79
C ARG A 447 1.32 -9.36 -12.86
N ASN A 448 1.71 -8.82 -14.02
CA ASN A 448 1.68 -7.39 -14.29
C ASN A 448 0.71 -7.10 -15.43
N VAL A 449 -0.37 -6.42 -15.10
CA VAL A 449 -1.44 -6.05 -16.04
C VAL A 449 -1.73 -4.56 -15.96
N ALA A 450 -2.00 -3.96 -17.13
CA ALA A 450 -2.50 -2.60 -17.24
C ALA A 450 -3.42 -2.49 -18.46
N GLY A 451 -4.55 -1.83 -18.30
CA GLY A 451 -5.56 -1.79 -19.35
C GLY A 451 -5.92 -3.19 -19.85
N ALA A 452 -5.89 -3.36 -21.16
CA ALA A 452 -6.17 -4.63 -21.81
C ALA A 452 -4.96 -5.59 -21.88
N TYR A 453 -3.77 -5.17 -21.43
CA TYR A 453 -2.51 -5.85 -21.73
C TYR A 453 -1.92 -6.56 -20.54
N GLU A 454 -1.08 -7.57 -20.85
CA GLU A 454 -0.23 -8.31 -19.94
C GLU A 454 1.23 -8.00 -20.22
N TYR A 455 2.03 -7.75 -19.17
CA TYR A 455 3.44 -7.39 -19.27
C TYR A 455 4.35 -8.44 -18.66
N PHE A 456 5.49 -8.67 -19.29
CA PHE A 456 6.48 -9.65 -18.88
C PHE A 456 7.86 -9.03 -18.79
N LEU A 457 8.57 -9.28 -17.68
CA LEU A 457 9.97 -8.91 -17.55
C LEU A 457 10.83 -9.79 -18.44
N ARG A 458 11.61 -9.19 -19.34
CA ARG A 458 12.49 -9.89 -20.29
C ARG A 458 13.84 -9.22 -20.37
N ARG A 459 14.87 -10.05 -20.54
CA ARG A 459 16.23 -9.60 -20.81
C ARG A 459 16.42 -9.38 -22.31
N GLY A 460 17.01 -8.27 -22.67
CA GLY A 460 17.37 -7.94 -24.04
C GLY A 460 16.21 -7.43 -24.87
N SER A 461 16.57 -6.80 -25.98
CA SER A 461 15.69 -6.55 -27.11
C SER A 461 15.65 -7.79 -28.02
N GLU A 462 14.83 -7.75 -29.07
CA GLU A 462 14.65 -8.84 -30.03
C GLU A 462 15.92 -9.50 -30.59
N ASP A 463 17.05 -8.76 -30.65
CA ASP A 463 18.32 -9.24 -31.21
C ASP A 463 19.26 -9.90 -30.16
N ASN A 464 18.83 -10.06 -28.93
CA ASN A 464 19.58 -10.60 -27.78
C ASN A 464 20.96 -9.94 -27.52
N ARG A 465 21.24 -8.80 -28.11
CA ARG A 465 22.49 -8.05 -27.91
C ARG A 465 22.44 -7.10 -26.75
N ASN A 466 21.22 -6.79 -26.29
CA ASN A 466 21.00 -5.87 -25.20
C ASN A 466 21.05 -6.63 -23.87
N LYS A 467 21.80 -6.14 -22.92
CA LYS A 467 21.99 -6.72 -21.57
C LYS A 467 20.92 -6.27 -20.57
N ASN A 468 20.09 -5.33 -20.97
CA ASN A 468 19.12 -4.65 -20.15
C ASN A 468 17.84 -5.48 -19.95
N TRP A 469 17.01 -5.11 -18.97
CA TRP A 469 15.77 -5.76 -18.66
C TRP A 469 14.58 -4.82 -18.84
N TYR A 470 13.56 -5.32 -19.52
CA TYR A 470 12.40 -4.54 -19.95
C TYR A 470 11.10 -5.23 -19.58
N MET A 471 10.05 -4.43 -19.30
CA MET A 471 8.67 -4.91 -19.30
C MET A 471 8.11 -4.85 -20.72
N ILE A 472 7.62 -5.99 -21.22
CA ILE A 472 7.22 -6.15 -22.61
C ILE A 472 5.81 -6.70 -22.67
N SER A 473 4.94 -6.09 -23.51
CA SER A 473 3.58 -6.54 -23.79
C SER A 473 3.39 -7.09 -25.22
N ASP A 474 4.47 -7.54 -25.88
CA ASP A 474 4.43 -8.12 -27.22
C ASP A 474 4.43 -9.65 -27.19
N ALA A 475 3.45 -10.26 -27.90
CA ALA A 475 3.25 -11.69 -28.01
C ALA A 475 4.36 -12.43 -28.78
N ALA A 476 5.10 -11.75 -29.64
CA ALA A 476 6.20 -12.36 -30.41
C ALA A 476 7.39 -12.73 -29.53
N ILE A 477 7.53 -12.05 -28.37
CA ILE A 477 8.64 -12.17 -27.43
C ILE A 477 8.28 -13.06 -26.23
N VAL A 478 6.98 -13.23 -25.94
CA VAL A 478 6.52 -14.17 -24.93
C VAL A 478 6.76 -15.58 -25.47
N ASP A 479 7.79 -16.22 -24.94
CA ASP A 479 8.25 -17.54 -25.37
C ASP A 479 7.10 -18.54 -25.46
N LYS A 480 7.09 -19.38 -26.50
CA LYS A 480 6.00 -20.33 -26.83
C LYS A 480 5.72 -21.43 -25.80
N LYS A 481 6.37 -21.42 -24.65
CA LYS A 481 6.06 -22.30 -23.52
C LYS A 481 5.18 -21.56 -22.50
N PRO A 482 3.98 -22.09 -22.19
CA PRO A 482 3.19 -21.55 -21.08
C PRO A 482 4.02 -21.64 -19.80
N MET A 483 4.20 -20.51 -19.11
CA MET A 483 4.69 -20.49 -17.74
C MET A 483 3.60 -21.06 -16.83
N THR A 484 3.44 -22.37 -16.84
CA THR A 484 2.61 -23.06 -15.85
C THR A 484 3.40 -23.08 -14.55
N GLY A 485 2.87 -22.46 -13.49
CA GLY A 485 3.45 -22.41 -12.14
C GLY A 485 3.60 -23.75 -11.42
N LYS A 486 3.94 -24.82 -12.16
CA LYS A 486 4.13 -26.17 -11.64
C LYS A 486 5.38 -26.91 -12.17
N LYS A 487 6.36 -26.20 -12.73
CA LYS A 487 7.65 -26.80 -13.13
C LYS A 487 8.83 -25.84 -12.88
N ILE A 488 9.01 -25.41 -11.64
CA ILE A 488 10.20 -24.69 -11.20
C ILE A 488 11.16 -25.61 -10.40
N GLU A 489 10.85 -26.87 -10.21
CA GLU A 489 11.74 -27.80 -9.51
C GLU A 489 12.83 -28.46 -10.39
N GLU A 490 12.90 -28.18 -11.69
CA GLU A 490 13.85 -28.87 -12.58
C GLU A 490 15.00 -28.02 -13.16
N ALA A 491 15.26 -26.81 -12.60
CA ALA A 491 16.39 -25.98 -13.05
C ALA A 491 17.32 -25.55 -11.90
N ILE A 492 17.46 -26.36 -10.87
CA ILE A 492 18.60 -26.27 -9.95
C ILE A 492 19.67 -27.24 -10.51
N PRO A 493 20.89 -26.79 -10.82
CA PRO A 493 21.95 -27.73 -11.15
C PRO A 493 22.18 -28.61 -9.93
N ASN A 494 22.07 -29.93 -10.12
CA ASN A 494 22.51 -30.92 -9.14
C ASN A 494 23.99 -30.66 -8.81
N VAL A 495 24.24 -30.04 -7.68
CA VAL A 495 25.54 -30.13 -7.02
C VAL A 495 25.52 -31.47 -6.30
N GLY A 496 26.44 -32.31 -6.68
CA GLY A 496 26.49 -33.72 -6.34
C GLY A 496 26.38 -34.01 -4.85
N ASN A 497 25.65 -35.08 -4.59
CA ASN A 497 25.67 -35.84 -3.35
C ASN A 497 27.08 -36.42 -3.12
N GLU A 498 27.77 -35.98 -2.13
CA GLU A 498 28.70 -36.83 -1.39
C GLU A 498 28.17 -36.99 0.05
N GLU A 499 27.95 -38.23 0.37
CA GLU A 499 27.55 -38.69 1.69
C GLU A 499 28.63 -38.37 2.73
N ASP A 500 28.27 -37.70 3.79
CA ASP A 500 28.95 -37.87 5.08
C ASP A 500 27.92 -37.90 6.22
N LYS A 501 27.72 -39.18 6.65
CA LYS A 501 27.06 -39.50 7.91
C LYS A 501 28.05 -39.24 9.04
N ALA A 502 27.81 -38.22 9.86
CA ALA A 502 28.06 -38.34 11.32
C ALA A 502 27.63 -37.08 12.10
N ASN A 503 26.91 -37.33 13.19
CA ASN A 503 26.68 -36.50 14.37
C ASN A 503 25.63 -35.37 14.29
N LYS A 504 24.43 -35.78 14.59
CA LYS A 504 23.43 -34.90 15.24
C LYS A 504 23.67 -34.88 16.75
N PRO A 505 23.79 -33.74 17.39
CA PRO A 505 23.40 -33.58 18.77
C PRO A 505 21.91 -33.32 18.89
N ASN A 506 21.29 -34.13 19.70
CA ASN A 506 19.90 -34.03 20.12
C ASN A 506 19.76 -32.81 21.05
N VAL A 507 19.02 -31.80 20.61
CA VAL A 507 18.58 -30.70 21.47
C VAL A 507 17.06 -30.58 21.36
N ASN A 508 16.40 -30.89 22.46
CA ASN A 508 14.96 -30.70 22.63
C ASN A 508 14.59 -29.20 22.53
N PRO A 509 13.45 -28.89 21.92
CA PRO A 509 12.99 -27.50 21.86
C PRO A 509 12.50 -27.02 23.22
N PRO A 510 12.80 -25.78 23.64
CA PRO A 510 12.21 -25.20 24.83
C PRO A 510 10.74 -24.81 24.54
N THR A 511 9.92 -25.11 25.52
CA THR A 511 8.49 -24.85 25.58
C THR A 511 8.16 -23.36 25.65
N THR A 512 7.30 -22.94 24.72
CA THR A 512 6.24 -21.92 24.83
C THR A 512 6.45 -20.70 25.72
N GLY A 513 6.81 -19.57 25.09
CA GLY A 513 6.44 -18.24 25.55
C GLY A 513 5.57 -17.58 24.50
N LYS A 514 4.33 -17.28 24.85
CA LYS A 514 3.39 -16.52 24.02
C LYS A 514 3.86 -15.09 23.88
N TYR A 515 4.23 -14.69 22.65
CA TYR A 515 4.21 -13.29 22.22
C TYR A 515 3.01 -13.09 21.30
N PRO A 516 2.22 -12.02 21.45
CA PRO A 516 1.13 -11.74 20.54
C PRO A 516 1.65 -11.31 19.17
N ASP A 517 1.07 -11.86 18.13
CA ASP A 517 1.38 -11.62 16.74
C ASP A 517 1.34 -10.13 16.38
N ARG A 518 2.47 -9.60 15.96
CA ARG A 518 2.67 -8.23 15.47
C ARG A 518 1.75 -7.89 14.27
N ILE A 519 1.33 -8.89 13.51
CA ILE A 519 0.37 -8.76 12.38
C ILE A 519 -1.01 -8.28 12.85
N VAL A 520 -1.42 -8.63 14.08
CA VAL A 520 -2.71 -8.16 14.64
C VAL A 520 -2.63 -6.67 15.02
N TYR A 521 -1.45 -6.17 15.35
CA TYR A 521 -1.26 -4.76 15.73
C TYR A 521 -1.29 -3.81 14.52
N GLU A 522 -0.68 -4.20 13.39
CA GLU A 522 -0.73 -3.43 12.14
C GLU A 522 -2.13 -3.40 11.52
N LEU A 523 -2.86 -4.51 11.56
CA LEU A 523 -4.26 -4.56 11.14
C LEU A 523 -5.20 -3.73 12.04
N LEU A 524 -4.95 -3.70 13.35
CA LEU A 524 -5.73 -2.90 14.30
C LEU A 524 -5.44 -1.40 14.20
N THR A 525 -4.21 -1.00 13.94
CA THR A 525 -3.84 0.43 13.76
C THR A 525 -4.33 0.99 12.44
N ALA A 526 -4.26 0.23 11.33
CA ALA A 526 -4.83 0.63 10.05
C ALA A 526 -6.36 0.80 10.15
N THR A 527 -7.05 -0.16 10.76
CA THR A 527 -8.51 -0.11 10.94
C THR A 527 -8.92 1.02 11.90
N LEU A 528 -8.11 1.34 12.92
CA LEU A 528 -8.38 2.45 13.83
C LEU A 528 -8.19 3.81 13.16
N SER A 529 -7.21 3.94 12.27
CA SER A 529 -6.98 5.16 11.49
C SER A 529 -8.13 5.43 10.53
N GLU A 530 -8.63 4.40 9.84
CA GLU A 530 -9.79 4.52 8.94
C GLU A 530 -11.09 4.86 9.70
N ILE A 531 -11.30 4.30 10.89
CA ILE A 531 -12.45 4.61 11.74
C ILE A 531 -12.37 6.04 12.31
N LEU A 532 -11.18 6.53 12.62
CA LEU A 532 -10.97 7.90 13.10
C LEU A 532 -11.16 8.93 11.98
N GLU A 533 -10.67 8.66 10.77
CA GLU A 533 -10.93 9.51 9.59
C GLU A 533 -12.42 9.52 9.20
N GLN A 534 -13.11 8.40 9.30
CA GLN A 534 -14.55 8.35 9.06
C GLN A 534 -15.34 9.13 10.10
N LYS A 535 -14.96 9.05 11.39
CA LYS A 535 -15.58 9.84 12.46
C LYS A 535 -15.29 11.34 12.35
N GLU A 536 -14.14 11.76 11.87
CA GLU A 536 -13.85 13.17 11.59
C GLU A 536 -14.65 13.70 10.39
N LYS A 537 -14.82 12.89 9.35
CA LYS A 537 -15.69 13.23 8.20
C LYS A 537 -17.16 13.31 8.59
N GLU A 538 -17.63 12.44 9.46
CA GLU A 538 -19.00 12.50 10.00
C GLU A 538 -19.20 13.71 10.94
N LYS A 539 -18.18 14.07 11.70
CA LYS A 539 -18.23 15.23 12.59
C LYS A 539 -18.20 16.56 11.83
N SER A 540 -17.47 16.63 10.71
CA SER A 540 -17.48 17.78 9.82
C SER A 540 -18.77 17.89 8.99
N ALA A 541 -19.37 16.77 8.61
CA ALA A 541 -20.68 16.76 7.96
C ALA A 541 -21.83 17.17 8.91
N SER A 542 -21.76 16.77 10.17
CA SER A 542 -22.72 17.15 11.20
C SER A 542 -22.60 18.63 11.63
N ALA A 543 -21.41 19.19 11.59
CA ALA A 543 -21.19 20.62 11.87
C ALA A 543 -21.73 21.53 10.76
N ASN A 544 -21.71 21.06 9.49
CA ASN A 544 -22.29 21.79 8.36
C ASN A 544 -23.81 21.67 8.25
N ALA A 545 -24.43 20.68 8.90
CA ALA A 545 -25.88 20.52 8.91
C ALA A 545 -26.58 21.38 9.98
N SER A 546 -25.85 21.91 10.97
CA SER A 546 -26.42 22.69 12.08
C SER A 546 -26.42 24.22 11.84
N GLN A 547 -26.02 24.70 10.67
CA GLN A 547 -25.97 26.13 10.34
C GLN A 547 -27.01 26.60 9.30
N LYS A 548 -28.06 25.80 9.06
CA LYS A 548 -29.09 26.19 8.10
C LYS A 548 -30.49 26.04 8.68
N THR A 549 -30.85 26.91 9.63
CA THR A 549 -32.27 27.29 9.88
C THR A 549 -32.34 28.53 10.74
N ALA A 550 -32.58 29.67 10.12
CA ALA A 550 -33.50 30.71 10.58
C ALA A 550 -33.71 31.74 9.45
N PRO A 551 -34.93 32.14 9.19
CA PRO A 551 -35.28 32.93 8.03
C PRO A 551 -35.32 34.43 8.36
N THR A 552 -34.93 35.27 7.43
CA THR A 552 -35.43 36.65 7.39
C THR A 552 -35.54 37.16 5.93
N THR A 553 -36.72 37.58 5.65
CA THR A 553 -37.36 38.28 4.56
C THR A 553 -36.58 39.31 3.78
N GLU A 554 -36.83 39.27 2.45
CA GLU A 554 -37.05 40.36 1.47
C GLU A 554 -36.06 41.54 1.37
N ILE A 555 -35.56 41.78 0.18
CA ILE A 555 -36.05 42.80 -0.80
C ILE A 555 -35.32 42.67 -2.12
N GLU A 556 -36.13 42.73 -3.19
CA GLU A 556 -35.83 42.86 -4.62
C GLU A 556 -34.75 43.87 -5.01
N ASN A 557 -33.99 43.52 -6.06
CA ASN A 557 -33.96 44.27 -7.31
C ASN A 557 -32.92 43.68 -8.29
N GLU A 558 -33.43 43.11 -9.35
CA GLU A 558 -32.80 43.09 -10.69
C GLU A 558 -32.91 44.51 -11.32
N PRO A 559 -32.22 44.88 -12.41
CA PRO A 559 -31.89 44.07 -13.56
C PRO A 559 -30.67 44.48 -14.44
N LYS A 560 -30.45 43.64 -15.45
CA LYS A 560 -30.02 43.91 -16.83
C LYS A 560 -28.56 43.79 -17.23
N ASN A 561 -28.36 42.75 -18.03
CA ASN A 561 -27.99 42.67 -19.46
C ASN A 561 -27.00 43.69 -19.98
N ILE A 562 -26.01 43.18 -20.68
CA ILE A 562 -25.68 43.39 -22.10
C ILE A 562 -24.40 42.57 -22.43
N SER A 563 -24.49 41.64 -23.24
CA SER A 563 -24.11 41.04 -24.50
C SER A 563 -23.03 41.74 -25.33
N VAL A 564 -22.30 40.87 -26.08
CA VAL A 564 -21.76 41.07 -27.44
C VAL A 564 -20.35 41.68 -27.53
N ASP A 565 -19.42 41.05 -28.11
CA ASP A 565 -19.14 40.40 -29.39
C ASP A 565 -17.74 40.78 -29.91
N LYS A 566 -17.10 39.81 -30.57
CA LYS A 566 -16.11 39.93 -31.67
C LYS A 566 -14.64 40.31 -31.45
N SER A 567 -13.86 39.31 -31.89
CA SER A 567 -12.57 39.48 -32.56
C SER A 567 -12.60 40.43 -33.74
N PRO A 568 -11.48 40.98 -34.18
CA PRO A 568 -10.81 40.38 -35.31
C PRO A 568 -9.27 40.47 -35.36
N GLU A 569 -8.77 39.61 -36.26
CA GLU A 569 -7.45 39.49 -36.90
C GLU A 569 -6.76 40.81 -37.33
N VAL A 570 -5.46 40.66 -37.51
CA VAL A 570 -4.68 40.96 -38.75
C VAL A 570 -3.35 41.70 -38.56
N THR A 571 -2.26 40.92 -38.90
CA THR A 571 -1.05 41.24 -39.66
C THR A 571 0.08 42.13 -39.19
N LYS A 572 1.27 41.50 -39.30
CA LYS A 572 2.56 41.87 -39.90
C LYS A 572 3.32 43.13 -39.41
N ASP A 573 4.57 42.94 -39.04
CA ASP A 573 5.82 43.02 -39.77
C ASP A 573 7.06 43.09 -38.89
N ILE A 574 8.17 42.55 -39.40
CA ILE A 574 9.52 42.30 -38.93
C ILE A 574 10.42 43.52 -39.24
N PRO A 575 11.73 43.59 -38.81
CA PRO A 575 12.54 43.48 -37.62
C PRO A 575 13.38 44.77 -37.33
N PRO A 576 14.50 44.90 -36.61
CA PRO A 576 15.63 44.02 -36.40
C PRO A 576 16.45 44.11 -35.08
N LYS A 577 17.30 43.08 -34.92
CA LYS A 577 18.71 43.05 -34.43
C LYS A 577 19.11 43.24 -32.95
N ASP A 578 19.77 42.12 -32.55
CA ASP A 578 21.00 41.92 -31.76
C ASP A 578 21.04 42.41 -30.29
N ILE A 579 21.31 41.49 -29.38
CA ILE A 579 22.56 41.34 -28.62
C ILE A 579 22.52 40.10 -27.74
N ASN A 580 23.53 39.30 -27.83
CA ASN A 580 24.11 38.23 -27.02
C ASN A 580 23.45 37.88 -25.66
N ALA A 581 23.03 36.62 -25.52
CA ALA A 581 23.06 35.90 -24.25
C ALA A 581 23.57 34.46 -24.48
N MET A 582 24.52 34.06 -23.67
CA MET A 582 25.30 32.82 -23.73
C MET A 582 24.40 31.57 -23.70
N ALA A 583 24.72 30.64 -24.59
CA ALA A 583 24.09 29.34 -24.70
C ALA A 583 24.44 28.43 -23.50
N ALA A 584 23.44 27.79 -22.93
CA ALA A 584 23.57 26.60 -22.09
C ALA A 584 23.85 25.36 -22.97
N PRO A 585 24.62 24.36 -22.51
CA PRO A 585 24.99 23.24 -23.34
C PRO A 585 23.83 22.31 -23.64
N THR A 586 23.56 22.12 -24.91
CA THR A 586 22.63 21.13 -25.47
C THR A 586 23.14 19.72 -25.22
N LYS A 587 22.30 18.86 -24.65
CA LYS A 587 22.44 17.40 -24.65
C LYS A 587 22.57 16.89 -26.08
N PRO A 588 23.41 15.90 -26.34
CA PRO A 588 23.42 15.25 -27.65
C PRO A 588 22.19 14.34 -27.77
N GLU A 589 21.31 14.71 -28.66
CA GLU A 589 20.23 13.87 -29.17
C GLU A 589 20.87 12.82 -30.08
N VAL A 590 20.85 11.56 -29.63
CA VAL A 590 21.28 10.44 -30.49
C VAL A 590 20.12 10.11 -31.41
N GLU A 591 20.16 10.68 -32.60
CA GLU A 591 19.27 10.32 -33.70
C GLU A 591 19.65 8.91 -34.19
N ILE A 592 18.86 7.90 -33.77
CA ILE A 592 18.97 6.55 -34.32
C ILE A 592 18.38 6.58 -35.73
N GLN A 593 19.24 6.62 -36.75
CA GLN A 593 18.82 6.44 -38.14
C GLN A 593 18.20 5.04 -38.30
N ARG A 594 16.89 4.97 -38.36
CA ARG A 594 16.18 3.77 -38.78
C ARG A 594 16.46 3.46 -40.24
N SER A 595 17.05 2.30 -40.50
CA SER A 595 17.17 1.73 -41.85
C SER A 595 15.75 1.53 -42.43
N LYS A 596 15.49 2.20 -43.57
CA LYS A 596 14.17 2.18 -44.24
C LYS A 596 13.84 0.86 -44.93
N ASN A 597 14.59 -0.24 -44.74
CA ASN A 597 14.42 -1.51 -45.43
C ASN A 597 14.37 -2.74 -44.51
N ALA A 598 13.96 -2.61 -43.26
CA ALA A 598 13.62 -3.77 -42.44
C ALA A 598 12.16 -4.20 -42.71
N PRO A 599 11.85 -5.51 -42.84
CA PRO A 599 10.45 -5.97 -42.96
C PRO A 599 9.67 -5.45 -41.76
N GLN A 600 8.53 -4.82 -42.05
CA GLN A 600 7.64 -4.28 -41.03
C GLN A 600 7.14 -5.44 -40.16
N LYS A 601 7.69 -5.60 -38.97
CA LYS A 601 7.24 -6.61 -38.00
C LYS A 601 5.86 -6.26 -37.51
N THR A 602 4.94 -7.16 -37.66
CA THR A 602 3.60 -7.05 -37.10
C THR A 602 3.69 -7.44 -35.63
N TYR A 603 3.81 -6.48 -34.75
CA TYR A 603 3.72 -6.66 -33.31
C TYR A 603 2.31 -7.09 -32.93
N LYS A 604 2.16 -8.09 -32.06
CA LYS A 604 0.87 -8.55 -31.57
C LYS A 604 0.79 -8.33 -30.05
N PRO A 605 -0.14 -7.51 -29.59
CA PRO A 605 -0.31 -7.26 -28.16
C PRO A 605 -0.63 -8.56 -27.39
N VAL A 606 -0.18 -8.67 -26.18
CA VAL A 606 -0.57 -9.75 -25.26
C VAL A 606 -1.77 -9.28 -24.45
N TYR A 607 -2.94 -9.83 -24.76
CA TYR A 607 -4.17 -9.50 -24.04
C TYR A 607 -4.34 -10.39 -22.81
N ARG A 608 -4.71 -9.75 -21.70
CA ARG A 608 -5.02 -10.46 -20.46
C ARG A 608 -6.38 -11.17 -20.54
N PRO A 609 -6.55 -12.35 -19.94
CA PRO A 609 -7.78 -13.15 -20.06
C PRO A 609 -9.03 -12.51 -19.44
N GLU A 610 -8.87 -11.56 -18.51
CA GLU A 610 -9.98 -10.82 -17.87
C GLU A 610 -10.83 -10.08 -18.90
N ASN A 611 -10.25 -9.58 -20.01
CA ASN A 611 -10.99 -8.99 -21.12
C ASN A 611 -12.10 -9.94 -21.60
N GLY A 612 -11.77 -11.22 -21.76
CA GLY A 612 -12.73 -12.25 -22.18
C GLY A 612 -13.83 -12.47 -21.16
N SER A 613 -13.51 -12.46 -19.87
CA SER A 613 -14.52 -12.66 -18.81
C SER A 613 -15.47 -11.47 -18.69
N TYR A 614 -15.00 -10.22 -18.84
CA TYR A 614 -15.87 -9.04 -18.88
C TYR A 614 -16.82 -9.06 -20.07
N ILE A 615 -16.31 -9.39 -21.27
CA ILE A 615 -17.13 -9.53 -22.50
C ILE A 615 -18.18 -10.62 -22.31
N ALA A 616 -17.77 -11.80 -21.82
CA ALA A 616 -18.65 -12.93 -21.62
C ALA A 616 -19.75 -12.63 -20.59
N ASN A 617 -19.41 -11.98 -19.47
CA ASN A 617 -20.38 -11.58 -18.47
C ASN A 617 -21.48 -10.68 -19.09
N LEU A 618 -21.11 -9.64 -19.82
CA LEU A 618 -22.08 -8.74 -20.44
C LEU A 618 -22.91 -9.45 -21.51
N SER A 619 -22.29 -10.26 -22.39
CA SER A 619 -22.99 -11.01 -23.43
C SER A 619 -23.96 -12.05 -22.85
N MET A 620 -23.56 -12.74 -21.77
CA MET A 620 -24.43 -13.74 -21.12
C MET A 620 -25.57 -13.06 -20.37
N ALA A 621 -25.33 -11.93 -19.68
CA ALA A 621 -26.37 -11.14 -19.02
C ALA A 621 -27.43 -10.66 -20.00
N ARG A 622 -27.04 -10.22 -21.20
CA ARG A 622 -27.95 -9.78 -22.28
C ARG A 622 -28.87 -10.89 -22.77
N ASN A 623 -28.42 -12.15 -22.72
CA ASN A 623 -29.15 -13.31 -23.27
C ASN A 623 -29.81 -14.19 -22.18
N LEU A 624 -29.55 -13.95 -20.90
CA LEU A 624 -29.96 -14.86 -19.81
C LEU A 624 -31.48 -15.01 -19.66
N PHE A 625 -32.26 -13.96 -19.99
CA PHE A 625 -33.71 -13.89 -19.82
C PHE A 625 -34.45 -13.71 -21.12
N THR A 626 -33.92 -14.28 -22.21
CA THR A 626 -34.65 -14.27 -23.48
C THR A 626 -35.83 -15.24 -23.41
N THR A 627 -37.01 -14.79 -23.86
CA THR A 627 -38.18 -15.63 -23.98
C THR A 627 -38.94 -15.29 -25.27
N ASP A 628 -39.39 -16.31 -25.99
CA ASP A 628 -40.16 -16.23 -27.22
C ASP A 628 -41.65 -16.51 -26.96
N LEU A 629 -42.50 -16.17 -27.94
CA LEU A 629 -43.92 -16.49 -27.90
C LEU A 629 -44.17 -17.98 -27.71
N ASP A 630 -43.40 -18.88 -28.37
CA ASP A 630 -43.52 -20.33 -28.25
C ASP A 630 -43.38 -20.83 -26.82
N ASN A 631 -42.55 -20.13 -26.00
CA ASN A 631 -42.30 -20.49 -24.62
C ASN A 631 -43.36 -19.98 -23.63
N ARG A 632 -44.37 -19.29 -24.11
CA ARG A 632 -45.46 -18.70 -23.35
C ARG A 632 -46.83 -19.05 -23.95
N SER A 633 -46.88 -19.75 -25.07
CA SER A 633 -48.11 -20.03 -25.78
C SER A 633 -48.94 -21.14 -25.13
N GLY A 634 -50.20 -21.04 -25.31
CA GLY A 634 -51.22 -21.95 -24.80
C GLY A 634 -52.48 -21.18 -24.47
N ASN A 635 -53.49 -21.33 -25.34
CA ASN A 635 -54.77 -20.72 -25.12
C ASN A 635 -55.76 -21.75 -24.61
N TYR A 636 -56.21 -21.58 -23.37
CA TYR A 636 -57.26 -22.43 -22.84
C TYR A 636 -58.28 -21.58 -22.13
N LYS A 637 -59.57 -21.81 -22.56
CA LYS A 637 -60.74 -21.45 -21.78
C LYS A 637 -61.05 -22.64 -20.94
N TYR A 638 -61.20 -22.50 -19.64
CA TYR A 638 -61.79 -23.47 -18.78
C TYR A 638 -63.11 -22.93 -18.21
N LYS A 639 -64.07 -23.82 -18.01
CA LYS A 639 -65.30 -23.50 -17.42
C LYS A 639 -65.16 -23.53 -15.92
N ASP A 640 -65.36 -22.41 -15.26
CA ASP A 640 -65.30 -22.30 -13.81
C ASP A 640 -66.38 -23.22 -13.23
N ALA A 641 -66.00 -24.17 -12.40
CA ALA A 641 -66.93 -25.16 -11.84
C ALA A 641 -67.97 -24.57 -10.90
N ALA A 642 -67.67 -23.41 -10.32
CA ALA A 642 -68.58 -22.74 -9.36
C ALA A 642 -69.54 -21.74 -10.04
N THR A 643 -69.11 -21.05 -11.12
CA THR A 643 -69.90 -20.01 -11.75
C THR A 643 -70.46 -20.45 -13.11
N GLY A 644 -69.93 -21.51 -13.70
CA GLY A 644 -70.27 -21.96 -15.04
C GLY A 644 -69.76 -21.04 -16.16
N GLU A 645 -69.04 -20.00 -15.82
CA GLU A 645 -68.46 -19.06 -16.74
C GLU A 645 -67.14 -19.58 -17.31
N TRP A 646 -66.79 -19.18 -18.53
CA TRP A 646 -65.51 -19.47 -19.16
C TRP A 646 -64.45 -18.48 -18.64
N ARG A 647 -63.49 -18.97 -17.83
CA ARG A 647 -62.37 -18.16 -17.30
C ARG A 647 -61.05 -18.53 -17.99
N THR A 648 -60.09 -17.61 -17.94
CA THR A 648 -58.81 -17.78 -18.59
C THR A 648 -57.73 -17.14 -17.76
N SER A 649 -57.43 -17.70 -16.61
CA SER A 649 -56.22 -17.39 -15.87
C SER A 649 -55.20 -18.49 -16.09
N SER A 650 -53.92 -18.15 -16.20
CA SER A 650 -52.88 -19.15 -16.39
C SER A 650 -51.54 -18.69 -15.86
N MET A 651 -50.84 -19.58 -15.26
CA MET A 651 -49.43 -19.39 -14.86
C MET A 651 -48.55 -20.37 -15.61
N TRP A 652 -47.38 -19.94 -15.95
CA TRP A 652 -46.35 -20.75 -16.57
C TRP A 652 -45.02 -20.61 -15.85
N ILE A 653 -44.25 -21.68 -15.85
CA ILE A 653 -42.87 -21.72 -15.41
C ILE A 653 -42.01 -22.37 -16.48
N GLN A 654 -40.83 -21.79 -16.70
CA GLN A 654 -39.86 -22.39 -17.61
C GLN A 654 -38.47 -22.33 -17.02
N THR A 655 -37.65 -23.30 -17.37
CA THR A 655 -36.25 -23.35 -17.08
C THR A 655 -35.46 -23.55 -18.37
N GLN A 656 -34.34 -22.87 -18.47
CA GLN A 656 -33.38 -23.09 -19.56
C GLN A 656 -31.99 -23.23 -19.03
N GLY A 657 -31.18 -24.01 -19.74
CA GLY A 657 -29.74 -24.13 -19.47
C GLY A 657 -28.99 -24.30 -20.78
N GLY A 658 -27.77 -23.73 -20.83
CA GLY A 658 -26.99 -23.77 -22.06
C GLY A 658 -25.50 -23.60 -21.85
N ILE A 659 -24.79 -23.87 -22.95
CA ILE A 659 -23.35 -23.73 -23.08
C ILE A 659 -23.06 -22.81 -24.27
N LYS A 660 -22.27 -21.78 -24.02
CA LYS A 660 -21.88 -20.80 -25.04
C LYS A 660 -20.37 -20.80 -25.22
N GLN A 661 -19.94 -20.87 -26.46
CA GLN A 661 -18.58 -20.68 -26.88
C GLN A 661 -18.46 -19.37 -27.65
N PHE A 662 -17.52 -18.51 -27.24
CA PHE A 662 -17.40 -17.17 -27.82
C PHE A 662 -16.42 -17.10 -28.99
N GLY A 663 -15.89 -18.24 -29.45
CA GLY A 663 -14.92 -18.28 -30.52
C GLY A 663 -13.55 -17.70 -30.10
N LYS A 664 -12.78 -17.29 -31.12
CA LYS A 664 -11.46 -16.70 -30.91
C LYS A 664 -11.58 -15.18 -30.73
N THR A 665 -11.47 -14.70 -29.52
CA THR A 665 -11.41 -13.26 -29.24
C THR A 665 -9.98 -12.78 -29.45
N VAL A 666 -9.80 -11.78 -30.31
CA VAL A 666 -8.50 -11.23 -30.72
C VAL A 666 -7.45 -12.30 -31.06
N ASP A 667 -7.88 -13.47 -31.52
CA ASP A 667 -7.07 -14.66 -31.84
C ASP A 667 -6.26 -15.24 -30.66
N GLN A 668 -6.46 -14.73 -29.45
CA GLN A 668 -5.69 -15.13 -28.28
C GLN A 668 -6.50 -15.74 -27.14
N LEU A 669 -7.76 -15.28 -26.97
CA LEU A 669 -8.58 -15.67 -25.83
C LEU A 669 -9.60 -16.73 -26.24
N ASN A 670 -9.58 -17.87 -25.55
CA ASN A 670 -10.56 -18.94 -25.67
C ASN A 670 -11.56 -18.83 -24.51
N ILE A 671 -12.82 -18.46 -24.84
CA ILE A 671 -13.85 -18.17 -23.86
C ILE A 671 -14.98 -19.18 -23.98
N LYS A 672 -15.32 -19.82 -22.87
CA LYS A 672 -16.46 -20.73 -22.74
C LYS A 672 -17.32 -20.34 -21.55
N GLY A 673 -18.64 -20.39 -21.73
CA GLY A 673 -19.59 -20.08 -20.67
C GLY A 673 -20.70 -21.10 -20.57
N LYS A 674 -21.32 -21.17 -19.42
CA LYS A 674 -22.53 -21.94 -19.16
C LYS A 674 -23.50 -21.12 -18.32
N TYR A 675 -24.79 -21.33 -18.57
CA TYR A 675 -25.84 -20.55 -17.91
C TYR A 675 -27.07 -21.40 -17.63
N TYR A 676 -27.85 -20.94 -16.68
CA TYR A 676 -29.20 -21.41 -16.45
C TYR A 676 -30.08 -20.28 -15.97
N SER A 677 -31.37 -20.34 -16.25
CA SER A 677 -32.38 -19.41 -15.74
C SER A 677 -33.71 -20.10 -15.53
N ILE A 678 -34.50 -19.55 -14.62
CA ILE A 678 -35.87 -19.93 -14.33
C ILE A 678 -36.70 -18.66 -14.49
N GLN A 679 -37.80 -18.76 -15.23
CA GLN A 679 -38.76 -17.67 -15.35
C GLN A 679 -40.15 -18.19 -15.02
N LEU A 680 -40.92 -17.36 -14.34
CA LEU A 680 -42.30 -17.58 -13.94
C LEU A 680 -43.11 -16.43 -14.54
N GLY A 681 -44.29 -16.72 -15.09
CA GLY A 681 -45.18 -15.67 -15.60
C GLY A 681 -46.63 -16.15 -15.70
N GLY A 682 -47.47 -15.21 -16.03
CA GLY A 682 -48.89 -15.49 -16.19
C GLY A 682 -49.64 -14.39 -16.95
N ASP A 683 -50.75 -14.80 -17.54
CA ASP A 683 -51.65 -13.88 -18.21
C ASP A 683 -52.50 -13.13 -17.18
N VAL A 684 -52.45 -11.79 -17.19
CA VAL A 684 -53.18 -10.91 -16.27
C VAL A 684 -54.51 -10.51 -16.86
N ALA A 685 -54.56 -10.26 -18.14
CA ALA A 685 -55.78 -9.89 -18.88
C ALA A 685 -55.84 -10.57 -20.24
N LYS A 686 -57.04 -10.95 -20.62
CA LYS A 686 -57.38 -11.46 -21.97
C LYS A 686 -58.66 -10.82 -22.45
N TRP A 687 -58.73 -10.62 -23.74
CA TRP A 687 -59.94 -10.13 -24.44
C TRP A 687 -60.08 -10.76 -25.80
N ASP A 688 -61.32 -10.96 -26.22
CA ASP A 688 -61.69 -11.44 -27.55
C ASP A 688 -62.37 -10.31 -28.35
N ILE A 689 -61.93 -10.07 -29.56
CA ILE A 689 -62.45 -9.04 -30.45
C ILE A 689 -63.38 -9.72 -31.52
N GLY A 690 -64.28 -10.51 -31.04
CA GLY A 690 -65.23 -11.26 -31.94
C GLY A 690 -64.47 -12.13 -32.93
N THR A 691 -64.77 -11.95 -34.25
CA THR A 691 -64.10 -12.64 -35.36
C THR A 691 -62.73 -12.05 -35.71
N GLN A 692 -62.31 -10.94 -35.09
CA GLN A 692 -61.06 -10.22 -35.42
C GLN A 692 -59.87 -10.66 -34.60
N GLY A 693 -60.01 -11.61 -33.66
CA GLY A 693 -58.91 -12.17 -32.91
C GLY A 693 -59.00 -12.02 -31.41
N SER A 694 -57.96 -12.39 -30.75
CA SER A 694 -57.83 -12.30 -29.27
C SER A 694 -56.51 -11.67 -28.85
N GLY A 695 -56.59 -10.93 -27.77
CA GLY A 695 -55.39 -10.32 -27.13
C GLY A 695 -55.19 -10.82 -25.71
N ARG A 696 -53.95 -10.76 -25.26
CA ARG A 696 -53.57 -11.02 -23.86
C ARG A 696 -52.43 -10.14 -23.45
N ILE A 697 -52.42 -9.80 -22.14
CA ILE A 697 -51.31 -9.16 -21.47
C ILE A 697 -50.92 -10.00 -20.28
N GLY A 698 -49.64 -10.13 -20.00
CA GLY A 698 -49.15 -10.84 -18.86
C GLY A 698 -47.87 -10.23 -18.30
N MET A 699 -47.50 -10.78 -17.16
CA MET A 699 -46.30 -10.42 -16.46
C MET A 699 -45.37 -11.60 -16.32
N LEU A 700 -44.09 -11.33 -16.13
CA LEU A 700 -43.08 -12.34 -15.84
C LEU A 700 -42.03 -11.84 -14.90
N ALA A 701 -41.43 -12.76 -14.17
CA ALA A 701 -40.27 -12.54 -13.34
C ALA A 701 -39.32 -13.75 -13.46
N GLY A 702 -38.04 -13.57 -13.21
CA GLY A 702 -37.10 -14.65 -13.29
C GLY A 702 -35.81 -14.41 -12.54
N MET A 703 -35.06 -15.48 -12.38
CA MET A 703 -33.73 -15.47 -11.83
C MET A 703 -32.80 -16.36 -12.67
N GLY A 704 -31.51 -16.04 -12.67
CA GLY A 704 -30.56 -16.84 -13.42
C GLY A 704 -29.12 -16.59 -13.04
N LYS A 705 -28.29 -17.53 -13.45
CA LYS A 705 -26.84 -17.48 -13.21
C LYS A 705 -26.10 -17.91 -14.46
N ALA A 706 -25.01 -17.22 -14.73
CA ALA A 706 -24.06 -17.60 -15.76
C ALA A 706 -22.63 -17.59 -15.18
N THR A 707 -21.79 -18.46 -15.72
CA THR A 707 -20.37 -18.51 -15.42
C THR A 707 -19.58 -18.69 -16.69
N ASN A 708 -18.40 -18.10 -16.77
CA ASN A 708 -17.50 -18.26 -17.89
C ASN A 708 -16.07 -18.48 -17.47
N HIS A 709 -15.28 -19.02 -18.38
CA HIS A 709 -13.86 -19.24 -18.26
C HIS A 709 -13.20 -18.73 -19.53
N SER A 710 -12.28 -17.78 -19.36
CA SER A 710 -11.46 -17.19 -20.42
C SER A 710 -10.02 -17.58 -20.22
N LYS A 711 -9.36 -18.13 -21.24
CA LYS A 711 -7.97 -18.56 -21.18
C LYS A 711 -7.18 -17.95 -22.34
N SER A 712 -6.02 -17.38 -22.03
CA SER A 712 -5.07 -16.92 -23.03
C SER A 712 -4.30 -18.12 -23.64
N ASN A 713 -4.26 -18.18 -24.96
CA ASN A 713 -3.49 -19.21 -25.69
C ASN A 713 -1.99 -18.85 -25.76
N ILE A 714 -1.62 -17.61 -25.43
CA ILE A 714 -0.26 -17.10 -25.44
C ILE A 714 0.40 -17.32 -24.09
N THR A 715 -0.23 -16.82 -23.01
CA THR A 715 0.36 -16.83 -21.67
C THR A 715 -0.02 -18.07 -20.85
N GLY A 716 -1.14 -18.72 -21.21
CA GLY A 716 -1.74 -19.79 -20.44
C GLY A 716 -2.54 -19.33 -19.22
N TYR A 717 -2.47 -18.06 -18.86
CA TYR A 717 -3.29 -17.49 -17.77
C TYR A 717 -4.78 -17.58 -18.08
N TYR A 718 -5.59 -17.58 -17.04
CA TYR A 718 -7.04 -17.67 -17.16
C TYR A 718 -7.75 -16.68 -16.22
N SER A 719 -9.01 -16.44 -16.55
CA SER A 719 -9.94 -15.66 -15.72
C SER A 719 -11.30 -16.36 -15.70
N ASN A 720 -12.00 -16.24 -14.58
CA ASN A 720 -13.36 -16.75 -14.41
C ASN A 720 -14.31 -15.59 -14.21
N GLY A 721 -15.40 -15.59 -14.96
CA GLY A 721 -16.49 -14.63 -14.79
C GLY A 721 -17.74 -15.27 -14.22
N SER A 722 -18.53 -14.50 -13.50
CA SER A 722 -19.85 -14.90 -13.02
C SER A 722 -20.87 -13.77 -13.11
N VAL A 723 -22.12 -14.14 -13.36
CA VAL A 723 -23.29 -13.26 -13.49
C VAL A 723 -24.43 -13.89 -12.72
N ASN A 724 -25.00 -13.18 -11.76
CA ASN A 724 -26.21 -13.60 -11.05
C ASN A 724 -27.25 -12.48 -11.17
N GLY A 725 -28.45 -12.80 -11.62
CA GLY A 725 -29.42 -11.75 -11.89
C GLY A 725 -30.87 -12.15 -11.78
N TYR A 726 -31.67 -11.12 -11.85
CA TYR A 726 -33.12 -11.18 -11.80
C TYR A 726 -33.68 -10.33 -12.94
N ASN A 727 -34.90 -10.65 -13.34
CA ASN A 727 -35.67 -9.81 -14.25
C ASN A 727 -37.13 -9.72 -13.81
N PHE A 728 -37.78 -8.64 -14.26
CA PHE A 728 -39.21 -8.45 -14.20
C PHE A 728 -39.66 -7.84 -15.51
N GLY A 729 -40.81 -8.30 -16.05
CA GLY A 729 -41.28 -7.82 -17.37
C GLY A 729 -42.77 -7.99 -17.56
N VAL A 730 -43.22 -7.39 -18.69
CA VAL A 730 -44.60 -7.47 -19.16
C VAL A 730 -44.56 -7.91 -20.61
N TYR A 731 -45.58 -8.64 -21.05
CA TYR A 731 -45.74 -8.99 -22.44
C TYR A 731 -47.18 -8.79 -22.90
N ALA A 732 -47.38 -8.58 -24.19
CA ALA A 732 -48.68 -8.53 -24.84
C ALA A 732 -48.63 -9.30 -26.15
N THR A 733 -49.65 -10.11 -26.39
CA THR A 733 -49.76 -10.92 -27.61
C THR A 733 -51.16 -10.73 -28.20
N TRP A 734 -51.22 -10.54 -29.51
CA TRP A 734 -52.45 -10.52 -30.26
C TRP A 734 -52.42 -11.58 -31.39
N LEU A 735 -53.54 -12.29 -31.60
CA LEU A 735 -53.72 -13.42 -32.52
C LEU A 735 -54.99 -13.24 -33.30
N THR A 736 -54.98 -13.40 -34.61
CA THR A 736 -56.15 -13.26 -35.46
C THR A 736 -57.09 -14.48 -35.42
N ASP A 737 -56.57 -15.68 -35.27
CA ASP A 737 -57.38 -16.90 -35.15
C ASP A 737 -56.91 -17.73 -33.93
N GLN A 738 -57.75 -17.73 -32.92
CA GLN A 738 -57.43 -18.40 -31.65
C GLN A 738 -57.75 -19.93 -31.72
N GLN A 739 -58.70 -20.33 -32.55
CA GLN A 739 -59.12 -21.74 -32.52
C GLN A 739 -58.18 -22.62 -33.32
N ASN A 740 -57.80 -22.16 -34.52
CA ASN A 740 -56.94 -22.95 -35.40
C ASN A 740 -55.47 -22.57 -35.35
N LYS A 741 -55.10 -21.52 -34.58
CA LYS A 741 -53.76 -20.93 -34.51
C LYS A 741 -53.23 -20.51 -35.90
N THR A 742 -54.10 -20.19 -36.82
CA THR A 742 -53.74 -19.67 -38.14
C THR A 742 -53.85 -18.16 -38.21
N GLY A 743 -53.24 -17.56 -39.25
CA GLY A 743 -53.28 -16.13 -39.42
C GLY A 743 -52.18 -15.35 -38.79
N LEU A 744 -52.37 -14.03 -38.69
CA LEU A 744 -51.34 -13.10 -38.15
C LEU A 744 -51.28 -13.15 -36.63
N TYR A 745 -50.06 -13.07 -36.10
CA TYR A 745 -49.84 -12.76 -34.70
C TYR A 745 -48.83 -11.61 -34.52
N ILE A 746 -48.98 -10.90 -33.42
CA ILE A 746 -48.03 -9.89 -32.96
C ILE A 746 -47.77 -10.14 -31.47
N ASP A 747 -46.51 -10.21 -31.12
CA ASP A 747 -46.05 -10.40 -29.74
C ASP A 747 -45.08 -9.33 -29.33
N THR A 748 -45.26 -8.76 -28.16
CA THR A 748 -44.37 -7.73 -27.61
C THR A 748 -43.94 -8.11 -26.22
N LEU A 749 -42.71 -7.77 -25.88
CA LEU A 749 -42.12 -7.99 -24.57
C LEU A 749 -41.35 -6.75 -24.15
N ALA A 750 -41.47 -6.36 -22.89
CA ALA A 750 -40.64 -5.36 -22.24
C ALA A 750 -40.25 -5.86 -20.86
N GLN A 751 -38.95 -5.90 -20.56
CA GLN A 751 -38.45 -6.38 -19.27
C GLN A 751 -37.28 -5.53 -18.80
N TYR A 752 -37.12 -5.42 -17.49
CA TYR A 752 -35.96 -4.84 -16.85
C TYR A 752 -35.21 -5.93 -16.13
N SER A 753 -33.88 -5.94 -16.30
CA SER A 753 -32.99 -6.93 -15.69
C SER A 753 -31.88 -6.26 -14.90
N TRP A 754 -31.47 -6.86 -13.78
CA TRP A 754 -30.34 -6.40 -12.98
C TRP A 754 -29.51 -7.58 -12.53
N PHE A 755 -28.18 -7.35 -12.50
CA PHE A 755 -27.21 -8.40 -12.28
C PHE A 755 -26.09 -7.94 -11.35
N ASN A 756 -25.60 -8.87 -10.53
CA ASN A 756 -24.33 -8.80 -9.84
C ASN A 756 -23.32 -9.64 -10.63
N ASN A 757 -22.22 -9.02 -10.99
CA ASN A 757 -21.17 -9.63 -11.80
C ASN A 757 -19.88 -9.72 -10.97
N ALA A 758 -19.07 -10.75 -11.27
CA ALA A 758 -17.71 -10.83 -10.76
C ALA A 758 -16.75 -11.32 -11.85
N VAL A 759 -15.51 -10.87 -11.78
CA VAL A 759 -14.39 -11.35 -12.58
C VAL A 759 -13.22 -11.65 -11.66
N ASN A 760 -12.70 -12.86 -11.75
CA ASN A 760 -11.58 -13.34 -10.94
C ASN A 760 -10.47 -13.82 -11.89
N GLY A 761 -9.42 -13.04 -12.03
CA GLY A 761 -8.20 -13.37 -12.77
C GLY A 761 -7.26 -14.23 -11.92
N GLN A 762 -6.53 -15.14 -12.57
CA GLN A 762 -5.47 -15.90 -11.91
C GLN A 762 -4.45 -14.92 -11.30
N GLU A 763 -4.10 -15.08 -10.02
CA GLU A 763 -3.15 -14.20 -9.29
C GLU A 763 -3.55 -12.71 -9.22
N LEU A 764 -4.84 -12.40 -9.42
CA LEU A 764 -5.37 -11.04 -9.31
C LEU A 764 -6.54 -11.01 -8.32
N ALA A 765 -6.85 -9.83 -7.79
CA ALA A 765 -8.00 -9.62 -6.93
C ALA A 765 -9.32 -9.84 -7.69
N GLU A 766 -10.35 -10.34 -6.99
CA GLU A 766 -11.69 -10.48 -7.55
C GLU A 766 -12.34 -9.10 -7.68
N GLU A 767 -12.80 -8.78 -8.91
CA GLU A 767 -13.51 -7.54 -9.23
C GLU A 767 -15.02 -7.78 -9.25
N LYS A 768 -15.80 -6.95 -8.52
CA LYS A 768 -17.26 -7.04 -8.43
C LYS A 768 -17.92 -5.76 -8.96
N TYR A 769 -18.91 -5.92 -9.81
CA TYR A 769 -19.63 -4.79 -10.42
C TYR A 769 -21.07 -5.15 -10.75
N LYS A 770 -21.88 -4.16 -11.13
CA LYS A 770 -23.30 -4.34 -11.45
C LYS A 770 -23.57 -4.07 -12.94
N SER A 771 -24.59 -4.75 -13.46
CA SER A 771 -25.16 -4.43 -14.77
C SER A 771 -26.68 -4.44 -14.70
N SER A 772 -27.33 -3.60 -15.48
CA SER A 772 -28.78 -3.52 -15.55
C SER A 772 -29.25 -2.85 -16.83
N GLY A 773 -30.49 -3.04 -17.16
CA GLY A 773 -31.11 -2.35 -18.29
C GLY A 773 -32.42 -2.94 -18.77
N PHE A 774 -33.03 -2.23 -19.68
CA PHE A 774 -34.25 -2.64 -20.40
C PHE A 774 -33.94 -3.52 -21.59
N THR A 775 -34.80 -4.55 -21.78
CA THR A 775 -34.88 -5.31 -23.03
C THR A 775 -36.31 -5.23 -23.53
N SER A 776 -36.52 -4.89 -24.78
CA SER A 776 -37.83 -4.88 -25.42
C SER A 776 -37.80 -5.57 -26.78
N SER A 777 -38.85 -6.26 -27.13
CA SER A 777 -38.95 -6.92 -28.44
C SER A 777 -40.36 -6.82 -29.01
N ILE A 778 -40.43 -6.83 -30.33
CA ILE A 778 -41.63 -7.05 -31.09
C ILE A 778 -41.38 -8.18 -32.09
N GLU A 779 -42.29 -9.13 -32.14
CA GLU A 779 -42.30 -10.25 -33.04
C GLU A 779 -43.62 -10.29 -33.80
N SER A 780 -43.58 -10.57 -35.08
CA SER A 780 -44.77 -10.80 -35.90
C SER A 780 -44.53 -11.97 -36.83
N GLY A 781 -45.56 -12.71 -37.09
CA GLY A 781 -45.54 -13.82 -38.05
C GLY A 781 -46.93 -14.19 -38.51
N TYR A 782 -46.98 -15.01 -39.53
CA TYR A 782 -48.23 -15.51 -40.09
C TYR A 782 -48.19 -17.04 -40.16
N THR A 783 -49.20 -17.69 -39.60
CA THR A 783 -49.31 -19.16 -39.61
C THR A 783 -50.22 -19.61 -40.75
N PHE A 784 -49.69 -20.39 -41.68
CA PHE A 784 -50.40 -21.00 -42.77
C PHE A 784 -50.62 -22.49 -42.43
N ASN A 785 -51.86 -22.95 -42.64
CA ASN A 785 -52.13 -24.36 -42.75
C ASN A 785 -51.83 -24.78 -44.19
N ILE A 786 -50.83 -25.65 -44.36
CA ILE A 786 -50.35 -26.08 -45.69
C ILE A 786 -50.92 -27.45 -46.12
N GLY A 787 -51.70 -28.11 -45.25
CA GLY A 787 -52.39 -29.34 -45.53
C GLY A 787 -52.88 -29.97 -44.22
N SER A 788 -53.96 -30.79 -44.37
CA SER A 788 -54.53 -31.55 -43.28
C SER A 788 -54.91 -32.93 -43.76
N THR A 789 -54.67 -33.94 -42.95
CA THR A 789 -55.17 -35.33 -43.06
C THR A 789 -56.22 -35.54 -41.99
N GLU A 790 -56.78 -36.74 -41.94
CA GLU A 790 -57.73 -37.11 -40.86
C GLU A 790 -57.07 -37.09 -39.46
N GLN A 791 -55.75 -37.24 -39.39
CA GLN A 791 -55.01 -37.37 -38.13
C GLN A 791 -54.03 -36.20 -37.82
N LEU A 792 -53.57 -35.50 -38.87
CA LEU A 792 -52.53 -34.51 -38.76
C LEU A 792 -52.82 -33.25 -39.61
N SER A 793 -52.54 -32.10 -39.03
CA SER A 793 -52.43 -30.82 -39.77
C SER A 793 -51.01 -30.32 -39.80
N TYR A 794 -50.60 -29.78 -40.94
CA TYR A 794 -49.27 -29.30 -41.25
C TYR A 794 -49.27 -27.77 -41.30
N PHE A 795 -48.32 -27.11 -40.56
CA PHE A 795 -48.25 -25.68 -40.52
C PHE A 795 -46.85 -25.17 -40.83
N ILE A 796 -46.82 -24.02 -41.49
CA ILE A 796 -45.63 -23.23 -41.67
C ILE A 796 -45.87 -21.82 -41.14
N GLN A 797 -44.91 -21.26 -40.41
CA GLN A 797 -45.04 -19.96 -39.75
C GLN A 797 -43.79 -19.12 -39.97
N PRO A 798 -43.70 -18.36 -41.09
CA PRO A 798 -42.69 -17.32 -41.24
C PRO A 798 -42.87 -16.26 -40.15
N ASN A 799 -41.75 -15.78 -39.62
CA ASN A 799 -41.74 -14.78 -38.55
C ASN A 799 -40.54 -13.84 -38.64
N ALA A 800 -40.72 -12.66 -38.07
CA ALA A 800 -39.67 -11.67 -37.89
C ALA A 800 -39.76 -11.08 -36.49
N LYS A 801 -38.62 -10.91 -35.84
CA LYS A 801 -38.49 -10.33 -34.48
C LYS A 801 -37.39 -9.26 -34.44
N ILE A 802 -37.69 -8.16 -33.84
CA ILE A 802 -36.71 -7.13 -33.52
C ILE A 802 -36.61 -7.03 -31.99
N THR A 803 -35.41 -7.11 -31.45
CA THR A 803 -35.13 -7.01 -30.03
C THR A 803 -34.13 -5.90 -29.81
N TRP A 804 -34.48 -4.93 -28.98
CA TRP A 804 -33.54 -3.95 -28.44
C TRP A 804 -33.13 -4.36 -27.05
N VAL A 805 -31.82 -4.50 -26.85
CA VAL A 805 -31.21 -4.87 -25.57
C VAL A 805 -30.40 -3.70 -25.05
N GLY A 806 -30.99 -2.91 -24.16
CA GLY A 806 -30.40 -1.74 -23.55
C GLY A 806 -29.63 -2.06 -22.24
N LEU A 807 -29.38 -3.35 -21.95
CA LEU A 807 -28.64 -3.79 -20.80
C LEU A 807 -27.16 -3.44 -20.94
N ASN A 808 -26.64 -2.76 -19.93
CA ASN A 808 -25.24 -2.35 -19.87
C ASN A 808 -24.65 -2.53 -18.47
N ALA A 809 -23.34 -2.70 -18.41
CA ALA A 809 -22.62 -2.78 -17.14
C ALA A 809 -22.12 -1.38 -16.72
N GLN A 810 -22.04 -1.18 -15.41
CA GLN A 810 -21.53 0.07 -14.85
C GLN A 810 -20.02 0.16 -15.08
N THR A 811 -19.56 1.35 -15.45
CA THR A 811 -18.13 1.68 -15.41
C THR A 811 -17.64 1.58 -13.96
N HIS A 812 -16.51 0.93 -13.76
CA HIS A 812 -15.92 0.81 -12.44
C HIS A 812 -14.39 0.83 -12.53
N THR A 813 -13.76 1.14 -11.42
CA THR A 813 -12.30 1.11 -11.28
C THR A 813 -11.91 -0.19 -10.58
N ALA A 814 -11.02 -0.94 -11.22
CA ALA A 814 -10.45 -2.17 -10.67
C ALA A 814 -9.43 -1.89 -9.57
N THR A 815 -9.08 -2.91 -8.80
CA THR A 815 -8.09 -2.82 -7.72
C THR A 815 -6.72 -2.34 -8.21
N ASN A 816 -6.32 -2.70 -9.42
CA ASN A 816 -5.10 -2.22 -10.09
C ASN A 816 -5.24 -0.84 -10.73
N LYS A 817 -6.29 -0.07 -10.41
CA LYS A 817 -6.63 1.26 -10.92
C LYS A 817 -7.08 1.32 -12.37
N ASP A 818 -7.20 0.20 -13.09
CA ASP A 818 -7.77 0.18 -14.43
C ASP A 818 -9.24 0.64 -14.42
N ILE A 819 -9.63 1.45 -15.40
CA ILE A 819 -11.01 1.86 -15.61
C ILE A 819 -11.66 0.91 -16.61
N ILE A 820 -12.63 0.14 -16.16
CA ILE A 820 -13.36 -0.81 -16.98
C ILE A 820 -14.63 -0.14 -17.52
N ASN A 821 -14.68 0.05 -18.83
CA ASN A 821 -15.80 0.56 -19.58
C ASN A 821 -16.35 -0.50 -20.54
N TYR A 822 -17.55 -0.27 -21.04
CA TYR A 822 -18.21 -1.17 -21.99
C TYR A 822 -18.58 -0.43 -23.25
N THR A 823 -18.18 -0.98 -24.40
CA THR A 823 -18.56 -0.45 -25.71
C THR A 823 -20.01 -0.81 -26.01
N ASN A 824 -20.71 0.02 -26.79
CA ASN A 824 -22.04 -0.24 -27.30
C ASN A 824 -23.11 -0.42 -26.21
N ARG A 825 -23.60 0.71 -25.67
CA ARG A 825 -24.60 0.77 -24.59
C ARG A 825 -25.99 0.21 -24.94
N GLY A 826 -26.22 -0.22 -26.16
CA GLY A 826 -27.43 -0.87 -26.61
C GLY A 826 -27.15 -1.74 -27.82
N GLN A 827 -27.92 -2.81 -27.98
CA GLN A 827 -27.77 -3.77 -29.06
C GLN A 827 -29.14 -4.01 -29.72
N LEU A 828 -29.21 -3.89 -31.04
CA LEU A 828 -30.38 -4.25 -31.82
C LEU A 828 -30.14 -5.62 -32.46
N ILE A 829 -31.05 -6.56 -32.20
CA ILE A 829 -31.01 -7.91 -32.75
C ILE A 829 -32.25 -8.09 -33.63
N THR A 830 -32.06 -8.42 -34.89
CA THR A 830 -33.10 -8.78 -35.83
C THR A 830 -33.06 -10.29 -36.07
N ARG A 831 -34.19 -10.97 -35.97
CA ARG A 831 -34.36 -12.39 -36.30
C ARG A 831 -35.40 -12.52 -37.40
N ILE A 832 -35.09 -13.29 -38.43
CA ILE A 832 -36.01 -13.62 -39.52
C ILE A 832 -35.92 -15.13 -39.72
N GLY A 833 -37.06 -15.80 -39.77
CA GLY A 833 -37.09 -17.24 -39.95
C GLY A 833 -38.45 -17.85 -40.21
N ALA A 834 -38.49 -19.15 -40.14
CA ALA A 834 -39.71 -19.92 -40.24
C ALA A 834 -39.72 -21.10 -39.27
N LYS A 835 -40.89 -21.38 -38.69
CA LYS A 835 -41.21 -22.55 -37.88
C LYS A 835 -42.17 -23.44 -38.68
N THR A 836 -41.86 -24.70 -38.74
CA THR A 836 -42.73 -25.76 -39.28
C THR A 836 -43.13 -26.69 -38.14
N TYR A 837 -44.41 -27.00 -38.03
CA TYR A 837 -44.90 -27.91 -37.03
C TYR A 837 -46.07 -28.77 -37.50
N LEU A 838 -46.22 -29.87 -36.80
CA LEU A 838 -47.33 -30.79 -37.00
C LEU A 838 -48.28 -30.69 -35.82
N GLN A 839 -49.57 -30.85 -36.04
CA GLN A 839 -50.58 -30.86 -34.98
C GLN A 839 -51.52 -32.03 -35.19
N THR A 840 -51.80 -32.82 -34.16
CA THR A 840 -52.76 -33.86 -34.19
C THR A 840 -54.19 -33.32 -34.33
N THR A 841 -55.00 -33.84 -35.28
CA THR A 841 -56.36 -33.36 -35.58
C THR A 841 -57.47 -34.14 -34.84
N ASN A 842 -57.08 -35.21 -34.10
CA ASN A 842 -58.08 -35.95 -33.31
C ASN A 842 -58.68 -35.02 -32.23
N ASN A 843 -60.00 -35.12 -32.08
CA ASN A 843 -60.81 -34.44 -31.06
C ASN A 843 -60.49 -34.85 -29.61
N SER A 844 -59.30 -35.41 -29.38
CA SER A 844 -58.76 -35.77 -28.06
C SER A 844 -58.38 -34.49 -27.35
N GLU A 845 -58.62 -34.46 -26.05
CA GLU A 845 -58.22 -33.39 -25.13
C GLU A 845 -56.70 -33.19 -25.13
N GLN A 846 -55.94 -34.14 -25.72
CA GLN A 846 -54.51 -34.16 -25.85
C GLN A 846 -54.05 -33.75 -27.24
N GLN A 847 -53.08 -32.82 -27.33
CA GLN A 847 -52.48 -32.42 -28.61
C GLN A 847 -50.97 -32.51 -28.49
N PHE A 848 -50.33 -32.98 -29.51
CA PHE A 848 -48.90 -33.11 -29.61
C PHE A 848 -48.42 -32.35 -30.88
N MET A 849 -47.49 -31.41 -30.68
CA MET A 849 -47.04 -30.51 -31.76
C MET A 849 -45.52 -30.48 -31.81
N PRO A 850 -44.86 -31.43 -32.47
CA PRO A 850 -43.43 -31.33 -32.73
C PRO A 850 -43.18 -30.25 -33.79
N PHE A 851 -42.05 -29.51 -33.61
CA PHE A 851 -41.69 -28.45 -34.51
C PHE A 851 -40.19 -28.41 -34.80
N ILE A 852 -39.86 -27.77 -35.93
CA ILE A 852 -38.50 -27.36 -36.29
C ILE A 852 -38.57 -25.91 -36.71
N ALA A 853 -37.61 -25.11 -36.29
CA ALA A 853 -37.47 -23.73 -36.72
C ALA A 853 -36.03 -23.41 -37.17
N VAL A 854 -35.93 -22.62 -38.22
CA VAL A 854 -34.65 -22.11 -38.73
C VAL A 854 -34.75 -20.60 -38.81
N ASN A 855 -33.79 -19.94 -38.18
CA ASN A 855 -33.77 -18.49 -38.13
C ASN A 855 -32.38 -17.95 -38.52
N TRP A 856 -32.37 -16.78 -39.11
CA TRP A 856 -31.19 -15.95 -39.26
C TRP A 856 -31.27 -14.80 -38.27
N LEU A 857 -30.20 -14.58 -37.51
CA LEU A 857 -30.09 -13.50 -36.55
C LEU A 857 -29.00 -12.53 -37.00
N HIS A 858 -29.33 -11.24 -36.95
CA HIS A 858 -28.39 -10.15 -37.20
C HIS A 858 -28.37 -9.20 -36.02
N GLN A 859 -27.16 -8.88 -35.54
CA GLN A 859 -26.95 -7.87 -34.50
C GLN A 859 -26.07 -6.72 -35.01
N ASN A 860 -26.48 -5.49 -34.71
CA ASN A 860 -25.81 -4.29 -35.22
C ASN A 860 -24.39 -4.12 -34.68
N HIS A 861 -24.10 -4.56 -33.45
CA HIS A 861 -22.82 -4.43 -32.79
C HIS A 861 -22.38 -5.71 -32.11
N ASN A 862 -21.07 -5.94 -32.01
CA ASN A 862 -20.47 -6.94 -31.14
C ASN A 862 -20.50 -6.47 -29.68
N THR A 863 -20.34 -7.39 -28.74
CA THR A 863 -20.11 -7.05 -27.32
C THR A 863 -18.64 -6.73 -27.12
N GLY A 864 -18.33 -5.58 -26.52
CA GLY A 864 -16.97 -5.16 -26.29
C GLY A 864 -16.79 -4.51 -24.91
N THR A 865 -15.56 -4.52 -24.47
CA THR A 865 -15.09 -3.86 -23.24
C THR A 865 -13.90 -2.98 -23.56
N GLN A 866 -13.71 -1.94 -22.76
CA GLN A 866 -12.52 -1.12 -22.76
C GLN A 866 -11.94 -1.12 -21.37
N LEU A 867 -10.68 -1.49 -21.27
CA LEU A 867 -9.90 -1.44 -20.05
C LEU A 867 -8.90 -0.30 -20.22
N SER A 868 -9.06 0.76 -19.41
CA SER A 868 -8.27 1.99 -19.48
C SER A 868 -8.12 2.53 -20.92
N GLY A 869 -9.24 2.60 -21.66
CA GLY A 869 -9.25 3.12 -23.03
C GLY A 869 -8.98 2.10 -24.13
N GLN A 870 -8.37 0.95 -23.84
CA GLN A 870 -8.08 -0.09 -24.83
C GLN A 870 -9.23 -1.06 -25.00
N GLY A 871 -9.80 -1.10 -26.20
CA GLY A 871 -11.00 -1.87 -26.51
C GLY A 871 -10.71 -3.28 -27.04
N VAL A 872 -11.48 -4.26 -26.53
CA VAL A 872 -11.53 -5.62 -27.05
C VAL A 872 -13.00 -5.97 -27.32
N GLU A 873 -13.31 -6.47 -28.50
CA GLU A 873 -14.65 -6.88 -28.89
C GLU A 873 -14.70 -8.35 -29.25
N ASN A 874 -15.84 -8.97 -28.98
CA ASN A 874 -16.14 -10.33 -29.39
C ASN A 874 -17.61 -10.47 -29.80
N GLY A 875 -17.88 -11.40 -30.69
CA GLY A 875 -19.19 -11.79 -31.13
C GLY A 875 -19.27 -12.03 -32.63
N SER A 876 -20.41 -12.53 -33.06
CA SER A 876 -20.77 -12.68 -34.47
C SER A 876 -21.93 -11.76 -34.77
N LYS A 877 -21.81 -10.88 -35.78
CA LYS A 877 -22.91 -10.05 -36.21
C LYS A 877 -24.04 -10.84 -36.87
N ASN A 878 -23.71 -12.00 -37.48
CA ASN A 878 -24.66 -12.86 -38.14
C ASN A 878 -24.56 -14.29 -37.56
N SER A 879 -25.72 -14.89 -37.27
CA SER A 879 -25.81 -16.26 -36.75
C SER A 879 -26.98 -17.00 -37.40
N ALA A 880 -26.82 -18.29 -37.66
CA ALA A 880 -27.89 -19.20 -37.96
C ALA A 880 -28.35 -19.89 -36.65
N GLU A 881 -29.67 -20.00 -36.50
CA GLU A 881 -30.28 -20.68 -35.35
C GLU A 881 -31.12 -21.83 -35.81
N PHE A 882 -30.92 -22.99 -35.23
CA PHE A 882 -31.69 -24.20 -35.44
C PHE A 882 -32.36 -24.60 -34.11
N LYS A 883 -33.70 -24.68 -34.13
CA LYS A 883 -34.49 -25.06 -32.96
C LYS A 883 -35.34 -26.27 -33.30
N ILE A 884 -35.29 -27.29 -32.46
CA ILE A 884 -36.17 -28.43 -32.51
C ILE A 884 -36.83 -28.61 -31.15
N GLY A 885 -38.15 -28.92 -31.19
CA GLY A 885 -38.87 -29.03 -29.94
C GLY A 885 -40.25 -29.69 -30.11
N VAL A 886 -40.94 -29.71 -28.99
CA VAL A 886 -42.32 -30.21 -28.92
C VAL A 886 -43.11 -29.31 -27.97
N GLU A 887 -44.31 -28.99 -28.38
CA GLU A 887 -45.35 -28.43 -27.54
C GLU A 887 -46.42 -29.49 -27.35
N SER A 888 -46.92 -29.67 -26.15
CA SER A 888 -47.97 -30.66 -25.86
C SER A 888 -49.05 -30.05 -24.97
N LYS A 889 -50.29 -30.25 -25.38
CA LYS A 889 -51.45 -30.11 -24.51
C LYS A 889 -51.68 -31.47 -23.87
N ILE A 890 -51.44 -31.60 -22.59
CA ILE A 890 -51.55 -32.84 -21.83
C ILE A 890 -53.01 -33.08 -21.43
N ASP A 891 -53.68 -32.02 -20.97
CA ASP A 891 -55.10 -31.98 -20.67
C ASP A 891 -55.69 -30.55 -20.92
N GLN A 892 -56.92 -30.32 -20.52
CA GLN A 892 -57.56 -29.00 -20.69
C GLN A 892 -56.89 -27.85 -19.94
N ARG A 893 -56.10 -28.16 -18.90
CA ARG A 893 -55.47 -27.18 -18.01
C ARG A 893 -53.94 -27.17 -18.11
N LEU A 894 -53.34 -28.29 -18.49
CA LEU A 894 -51.88 -28.48 -18.42
C LEU A 894 -51.26 -28.51 -19.81
N HIS A 895 -50.28 -27.67 -20.03
CA HIS A 895 -49.40 -27.65 -21.20
C HIS A 895 -47.96 -27.86 -20.78
N ALA A 896 -47.22 -28.52 -21.65
CA ALA A 896 -45.77 -28.63 -21.50
C ALA A 896 -45.09 -28.36 -22.86
N TRP A 897 -43.89 -27.82 -22.80
CA TRP A 897 -43.02 -27.67 -23.96
C TRP A 897 -41.57 -27.97 -23.59
N ALA A 898 -40.84 -28.43 -24.60
CA ALA A 898 -39.42 -28.62 -24.51
C ALA A 898 -38.77 -28.34 -25.86
N ASN A 899 -37.63 -27.70 -25.86
CA ASN A 899 -36.86 -27.50 -27.08
C ASN A 899 -35.38 -27.47 -26.85
N ILE A 900 -34.65 -27.76 -27.90
CA ILE A 900 -33.20 -27.59 -27.98
C ILE A 900 -32.95 -26.57 -29.08
N ASN A 901 -32.11 -25.61 -28.80
CA ASN A 901 -31.70 -24.55 -29.69
C ASN A 901 -30.18 -24.57 -29.86
N HIS A 902 -29.73 -24.47 -31.12
CA HIS A 902 -28.32 -24.36 -31.45
C HIS A 902 -28.09 -23.18 -32.40
N GLN A 903 -27.29 -22.22 -31.97
CA GLN A 903 -26.86 -21.08 -32.77
C GLN A 903 -25.39 -21.25 -33.18
N ILE A 904 -25.14 -20.95 -34.48
CA ILE A 904 -23.78 -20.96 -35.04
C ILE A 904 -23.53 -19.58 -35.65
N GLY A 905 -22.48 -18.92 -35.23
CA GLY A 905 -22.03 -17.65 -35.74
C GLY A 905 -20.63 -17.69 -36.35
N ASN A 906 -20.15 -16.54 -36.81
CA ASN A 906 -18.79 -16.38 -37.34
C ASN A 906 -17.74 -16.61 -36.23
N TYR A 907 -16.48 -16.84 -36.65
CA TYR A 907 -15.33 -17.02 -35.76
C TYR A 907 -15.47 -18.17 -34.75
N ASN A 908 -16.22 -19.21 -35.09
CA ASN A 908 -16.49 -20.37 -34.24
C ASN A 908 -17.28 -20.02 -32.95
N THR A 909 -18.16 -19.01 -33.04
CA THR A 909 -19.09 -18.68 -31.98
C THR A 909 -20.26 -19.63 -32.02
N ASN A 910 -20.62 -20.28 -30.93
CA ASN A 910 -21.82 -21.13 -30.85
C ASN A 910 -22.50 -21.04 -29.49
N ASP A 911 -23.81 -21.27 -29.48
CA ASP A 911 -24.62 -21.31 -28.27
C ASP A 911 -25.61 -22.47 -28.38
N THR A 912 -25.54 -23.40 -27.45
CA THR A 912 -26.45 -24.56 -27.40
C THR A 912 -27.19 -24.52 -26.08
N ASN A 913 -28.53 -24.50 -26.15
CA ASN A 913 -29.33 -24.51 -24.94
C ASN A 913 -30.54 -25.44 -25.06
N ALA A 914 -31.01 -25.90 -23.95
CA ALA A 914 -32.26 -26.65 -23.79
C ALA A 914 -33.20 -25.86 -22.87
N LEU A 915 -34.47 -25.87 -23.21
CA LEU A 915 -35.54 -25.22 -22.48
C LEU A 915 -36.67 -26.19 -22.25
N VAL A 916 -37.21 -26.21 -21.04
CA VAL A 916 -38.39 -26.96 -20.65
C VAL A 916 -39.34 -26.04 -19.87
N GLY A 917 -40.62 -26.14 -20.13
CA GLY A 917 -41.62 -25.36 -19.42
C GLY A 917 -42.96 -26.06 -19.31
N ILE A 918 -43.75 -25.58 -18.37
CA ILE A 918 -45.13 -26.00 -18.17
C ILE A 918 -46.01 -24.76 -17.95
N LYS A 919 -47.26 -24.85 -18.36
CA LYS A 919 -48.28 -23.87 -18.13
C LYS A 919 -49.51 -24.54 -17.55
N TYR A 920 -50.07 -23.94 -16.55
CA TYR A 920 -51.30 -24.40 -15.91
C TYR A 920 -52.35 -23.30 -15.96
N ALA A 921 -53.57 -23.69 -16.37
CA ALA A 921 -54.75 -22.83 -16.42
C ALA A 921 -55.68 -23.16 -15.23
N PHE A 922 -56.07 -22.12 -14.47
CA PHE A 922 -56.97 -22.26 -13.32
C PHE A 922 -58.40 -21.89 -13.69
#